data_efc27c4a94bef7fc9d11c3e7f0a9b6d5
#
_entry.id   efc27c4a94bef7fc9d11c3e7f0a9b6d5
#
_cell.length_a   1.000
_cell.length_b   1.000
_cell.length_c   1.000
_cell.angle_alpha   90.00
_cell.angle_beta   90.00
_cell.angle_gamma   90.00
#
_symmetry.space_group_name_H-M   'P 1'
#
loop_
_entity.id
_entity.type
_entity.pdbx_description
1 polymer ?
#
loop_
_entity_poly.entity_id
_entity_poly.type
_entity_poly.pdbx_seq_one_letter_code
_entity_poly.pdbx_strand_id
1 'polypeptide(L)'
;MKCEHCKLNFKQEQMREKNGLFFCCKGCESVYEILQDNDLNEFYQRLGNQSLKPVNLSKEFKNYDEFIHMSQDGFSEIHLLIHGIECAACIWLNEKILIRQKGILELEINHLNHKARIVFNQKEISLKEILTLIENIGYKASAYDVSKNEKKAERLKREFYSKMIVAIACVMNIMWIAVAKYAGFFSGMERDIKDILNFFEFVLATPVLFYTGSSFYKNAFKALKYKNLNMDTLVISGASLAYIYSLWAMFFRVGEVYFDSVAMIICFVFVGKYLEVFSKKRALDTIDGLNDFLQNEILVFNGNEFKPKEVQKVELGDIILLRAGDKILIDGICVKGEGSIDRSSLNGENAPQFVQKGDVLQSACVLIDGNIEYKATKLYKDSTLSKIIKLLEFAGSKKTKLANLVNQISGYFSRTILTLALLCFCFWFFYLNESVEKSLINAISVLIIACPCALALATPVSNLIALSKAFRHHILFKDSSVIENLSKCDFAVFDKTGILTKAELQVEQFYLSEKLDTNELYTFLSLSKHPIAKSVGEFLRQRGAKKLNLDFKELQNISARGLKANLNGELFLGGNEVFLRENHIKIEKKIENSHFFFAKNNEILAFFELESILREGAKDLIAYLQKEKKQVMILSGDNKFSVQKIANQLGISNYKASCLPEDKMRELEKLSQRHKVLFVGDGINDALALKFAAVAITLREGSDLAIENSDILLLKNDLKSLQTAFELSQFTFKIIKQNLAFSLFYNALSLPLAFLGLINPLIAALSMSFSSIIVVLNALRIKK
;
A
#
# COMPACT_ATOMS: atom_id res chain seq x y z
N MET A 1 7.75 2.24 -42.55
CA MET A 1 6.74 3.20 -42.07
C MET A 1 6.43 2.92 -40.63
N LYS A 2 5.94 3.90 -39.89
CA LYS A 2 5.64 3.80 -38.47
C LYS A 2 4.16 3.51 -38.28
N CYS A 3 3.81 2.51 -37.46
CA CYS A 3 2.41 2.22 -37.13
C CYS A 3 1.84 3.32 -36.23
N GLU A 4 0.67 3.87 -36.56
CA GLU A 4 0.09 5.00 -35.83
C GLU A 4 -0.30 4.66 -34.39
N HIS A 5 -0.70 3.42 -34.11
CA HIS A 5 -1.02 3.00 -32.76
C HIS A 5 0.22 2.57 -31.97
N CYS A 6 0.89 1.49 -32.36
CA CYS A 6 1.96 0.92 -31.54
C CYS A 6 3.31 1.65 -31.67
N LYS A 7 3.42 2.61 -32.61
CA LYS A 7 4.60 3.45 -32.87
C LYS A 7 5.87 2.68 -33.25
N LEU A 8 5.75 1.39 -33.64
CA LEU A 8 6.84 0.57 -34.17
C LEU A 8 6.97 0.76 -35.68
N ASN A 9 8.21 0.56 -36.20
CA ASN A 9 8.51 0.64 -37.63
C ASN A 9 8.36 -0.73 -38.31
N PHE A 10 7.68 -0.76 -39.44
CA PHE A 10 7.48 -1.94 -40.29
C PHE A 10 7.82 -1.61 -41.75
N LYS A 11 8.08 -2.65 -42.55
CA LYS A 11 8.21 -2.48 -44.02
C LYS A 11 6.83 -2.10 -44.60
N GLN A 12 6.82 -1.25 -45.61
CA GLN A 12 5.60 -0.70 -46.20
C GLN A 12 4.63 -1.81 -46.70
N GLU A 13 5.19 -2.87 -47.24
CA GLU A 13 4.46 -4.05 -47.76
C GLU A 13 3.73 -4.84 -46.64
N GLN A 14 4.10 -4.65 -45.40
CA GLN A 14 3.52 -5.32 -44.23
C GLN A 14 2.48 -4.46 -43.48
N MET A 15 2.21 -3.26 -43.97
CA MET A 15 1.33 -2.32 -43.35
C MET A 15 -0.04 -2.23 -44.02
N ARG A 16 -1.04 -2.00 -43.22
CA ARG A 16 -2.42 -1.73 -43.70
C ARG A 16 -2.62 -0.23 -43.68
N GLU A 17 -3.10 0.31 -44.80
CA GLU A 17 -3.48 1.70 -44.90
C GLU A 17 -4.99 1.85 -44.76
N LYS A 18 -5.42 2.82 -43.93
CA LYS A 18 -6.81 3.24 -43.77
C LYS A 18 -6.85 4.74 -43.50
N ASN A 19 -7.59 5.46 -44.32
CA ASN A 19 -7.75 6.92 -44.24
C ASN A 19 -6.40 7.69 -44.22
N GLY A 20 -5.40 7.24 -44.95
CA GLY A 20 -4.07 7.85 -44.99
C GLY A 20 -3.17 7.52 -43.79
N LEU A 21 -3.63 6.67 -42.88
CA LEU A 21 -2.88 6.23 -41.69
C LEU A 21 -2.42 4.78 -41.84
N PHE A 22 -1.25 4.45 -41.29
CA PHE A 22 -0.62 3.15 -41.47
C PHE A 22 -0.57 2.34 -40.20
N PHE A 23 -1.04 1.09 -40.26
CA PHE A 23 -1.16 0.16 -39.12
C PHE A 23 -0.42 -1.16 -39.44
N CYS A 24 0.28 -1.72 -38.45
CA CYS A 24 1.00 -2.98 -38.62
C CYS A 24 0.09 -4.21 -38.61
N CYS A 25 -1.11 -4.10 -38.04
CA CYS A 25 -2.09 -5.19 -37.96
C CYS A 25 -3.50 -4.64 -37.70
N LYS A 26 -4.52 -5.48 -37.91
CA LYS A 26 -5.93 -5.14 -37.68
C LYS A 26 -6.20 -4.75 -36.21
N GLY A 27 -5.49 -5.38 -35.25
CA GLY A 27 -5.63 -5.03 -33.83
C GLY A 27 -5.17 -3.60 -33.53
N CYS A 28 -4.04 -3.17 -34.10
CA CYS A 28 -3.56 -1.79 -33.93
C CYS A 28 -4.48 -0.76 -34.59
N GLU A 29 -5.09 -1.10 -35.73
CA GLU A 29 -6.10 -0.30 -36.41
C GLU A 29 -7.34 -0.14 -35.50
N SER A 30 -7.89 -1.25 -35.00
CA SER A 30 -9.10 -1.23 -34.15
C SER A 30 -8.87 -0.44 -32.84
N VAL A 31 -7.71 -0.59 -32.18
CA VAL A 31 -7.40 0.16 -30.97
C VAL A 31 -7.27 1.65 -31.25
N TYR A 32 -6.67 2.02 -32.39
CA TYR A 32 -6.57 3.41 -32.80
C TYR A 32 -7.95 4.04 -33.01
N GLU A 33 -8.87 3.31 -33.68
CA GLU A 33 -10.25 3.77 -33.87
C GLU A 33 -10.98 3.91 -32.55
N ILE A 34 -10.89 2.93 -31.65
CA ILE A 34 -11.50 3.00 -30.31
C ILE A 34 -11.00 4.25 -29.55
N LEU A 35 -9.73 4.60 -29.68
CA LEU A 35 -9.16 5.79 -29.03
C LEU A 35 -9.69 7.07 -29.64
N GLN A 36 -9.86 7.13 -30.96
CA GLN A 36 -10.42 8.29 -31.65
C GLN A 36 -11.91 8.46 -31.35
N ASP A 37 -12.70 7.38 -31.44
CA ASP A 37 -14.15 7.39 -31.19
C ASP A 37 -14.49 7.78 -29.75
N ASN A 38 -13.58 7.58 -28.82
CA ASN A 38 -13.74 7.93 -27.40
C ASN A 38 -13.02 9.21 -26.98
N ASP A 39 -12.50 10.04 -27.90
CA ASP A 39 -11.76 11.29 -27.63
C ASP A 39 -10.56 11.07 -26.66
N LEU A 40 -9.88 9.93 -26.77
CA LEU A 40 -8.75 9.56 -25.90
C LEU A 40 -7.38 9.86 -26.53
N ASN A 41 -7.26 10.89 -27.34
CA ASN A 41 -6.01 11.32 -27.98
C ASN A 41 -4.90 11.66 -27.00
N GLU A 42 -5.24 12.03 -25.76
CA GLU A 42 -4.27 12.18 -24.66
C GLU A 42 -3.42 10.93 -24.40
N PHE A 43 -3.93 9.74 -24.78
CA PHE A 43 -3.16 8.51 -24.66
C PHE A 43 -1.81 8.60 -25.35
N TYR A 44 -1.77 9.10 -26.60
CA TYR A 44 -0.52 9.24 -27.34
C TYR A 44 0.41 10.32 -26.77
N GLN A 45 -0.14 11.36 -26.16
CA GLN A 45 0.63 12.37 -25.42
C GLN A 45 1.25 11.75 -24.15
N ARG A 46 0.49 10.95 -23.41
CA ARG A 46 0.97 10.24 -22.20
C ARG A 46 1.93 9.09 -22.53
N LEU A 47 1.74 8.44 -23.67
CA LEU A 47 2.65 7.43 -24.22
C LEU A 47 4.02 8.05 -24.59
N GLY A 48 4.04 9.30 -25.02
CA GLY A 48 5.24 10.02 -25.42
C GLY A 48 6.01 9.29 -26.53
N ASN A 49 7.29 9.06 -26.31
CA ASN A 49 8.17 8.35 -27.26
C ASN A 49 8.18 6.82 -27.07
N GLN A 50 7.33 6.26 -26.20
CA GLN A 50 7.26 4.82 -26.00
C GLN A 50 6.52 4.14 -27.16
N SER A 51 6.90 2.89 -27.47
CA SER A 51 6.21 2.06 -28.44
C SER A 51 5.53 0.88 -27.74
N LEU A 52 4.39 0.45 -28.27
CA LEU A 52 3.60 -0.65 -27.76
C LEU A 52 3.86 -1.93 -28.56
N LYS A 53 3.49 -3.09 -28.01
CA LYS A 53 3.43 -4.33 -28.79
C LYS A 53 2.29 -4.27 -29.80
N PRO A 54 2.44 -4.88 -30.99
CA PRO A 54 1.33 -5.09 -31.89
C PRO A 54 0.21 -5.89 -31.21
N VAL A 55 -1.03 -5.48 -31.43
CA VAL A 55 -2.20 -6.09 -30.80
C VAL A 55 -2.51 -7.41 -31.49
N ASN A 56 -2.37 -8.52 -30.76
CA ASN A 56 -2.77 -9.86 -31.24
C ASN A 56 -4.11 -10.22 -30.62
N LEU A 57 -5.17 -10.17 -31.40
CA LEU A 57 -6.51 -10.59 -31.01
C LEU A 57 -6.59 -12.13 -31.03
N SER A 58 -6.64 -12.76 -29.87
CA SER A 58 -6.87 -14.21 -29.73
C SER A 58 -8.34 -14.48 -29.41
N LYS A 59 -8.97 -15.42 -30.13
CA LYS A 59 -10.41 -15.71 -30.04
C LYS A 59 -10.82 -16.70 -28.94
N GLU A 60 -9.91 -17.18 -28.10
CA GLU A 60 -10.23 -18.16 -27.05
C GLU A 60 -10.42 -17.49 -25.69
N PHE A 61 -11.66 -17.32 -25.28
CA PHE A 61 -12.02 -16.93 -23.93
C PHE A 61 -12.17 -18.16 -23.04
N LYS A 62 -11.43 -18.24 -21.95
CA LYS A 62 -11.72 -19.17 -20.86
C LYS A 62 -12.92 -18.64 -20.09
N ASN A 63 -13.82 -19.50 -19.69
CA ASN A 63 -14.91 -19.13 -18.80
C ASN A 63 -14.34 -18.84 -17.41
N TYR A 64 -14.57 -17.63 -16.89
CA TYR A 64 -14.16 -17.17 -15.57
C TYR A 64 -15.35 -16.78 -14.68
N ASP A 65 -16.55 -17.23 -15.01
CA ASP A 65 -17.77 -16.89 -14.26
C ASP A 65 -17.71 -17.37 -12.80
N GLU A 66 -16.97 -18.45 -12.54
CA GLU A 66 -16.72 -18.98 -11.19
C GLU A 66 -15.95 -17.98 -10.27
N PHE A 67 -15.25 -16.99 -10.85
CA PHE A 67 -14.49 -15.99 -10.11
C PHE A 67 -15.25 -14.68 -9.89
N ILE A 68 -16.53 -14.63 -10.30
CA ILE A 68 -17.40 -13.47 -10.08
C ILE A 68 -17.95 -13.55 -8.67
N HIS A 69 -17.78 -12.47 -7.91
CA HIS A 69 -18.35 -12.29 -6.58
C HIS A 69 -19.52 -11.30 -6.66
N MET A 70 -20.69 -11.67 -6.13
CA MET A 70 -21.80 -10.73 -6.00
C MET A 70 -21.63 -9.86 -4.76
N SER A 71 -21.73 -8.54 -4.91
CA SER A 71 -21.78 -7.57 -3.80
C SER A 71 -23.17 -7.54 -3.18
N GLN A 72 -23.27 -7.05 -1.91
CA GLN A 72 -24.56 -6.91 -1.20
C GLN A 72 -25.53 -5.97 -1.93
N ASP A 73 -25.03 -5.03 -2.73
CA ASP A 73 -25.82 -4.09 -3.53
C ASP A 73 -26.32 -4.67 -4.87
N GLY A 74 -26.15 -5.98 -5.11
CA GLY A 74 -26.58 -6.65 -6.35
C GLY A 74 -25.63 -6.46 -7.52
N PHE A 75 -24.46 -5.86 -7.32
CA PHE A 75 -23.41 -5.71 -8.32
C PHE A 75 -22.40 -6.85 -8.27
N SER A 76 -21.74 -7.10 -9.39
CA SER A 76 -20.73 -8.15 -9.52
C SER A 76 -19.32 -7.57 -9.43
N GLU A 77 -18.44 -8.24 -8.70
CA GLU A 77 -17.02 -7.90 -8.57
C GLU A 77 -16.16 -9.04 -9.12
N ILE A 78 -15.13 -8.70 -9.89
CA ILE A 78 -14.14 -9.66 -10.37
C ILE A 78 -12.72 -9.11 -10.22
N HIS A 79 -11.79 -10.02 -9.89
CA HIS A 79 -10.36 -9.74 -9.87
C HIS A 79 -9.68 -10.38 -11.08
N LEU A 80 -9.11 -9.55 -11.95
CA LEU A 80 -8.41 -9.97 -13.15
C LEU A 80 -6.94 -9.62 -13.06
N LEU A 81 -6.09 -10.43 -13.66
CA LEU A 81 -4.69 -10.09 -13.93
C LEU A 81 -4.56 -9.65 -15.38
N ILE A 82 -4.23 -8.39 -15.62
CA ILE A 82 -4.07 -7.84 -16.97
C ILE A 82 -2.62 -8.03 -17.42
N HIS A 83 -2.42 -8.80 -18.48
CA HIS A 83 -1.11 -9.09 -19.05
C HIS A 83 -0.76 -8.09 -20.15
N GLY A 84 0.52 -7.74 -20.26
CA GLY A 84 1.01 -6.84 -21.30
C GLY A 84 1.08 -5.36 -20.91
N ILE A 85 0.71 -5.03 -19.67
CA ILE A 85 0.93 -3.69 -19.11
C ILE A 85 2.43 -3.48 -18.90
N GLU A 86 3.00 -2.49 -19.59
CA GLU A 86 4.45 -2.18 -19.53
C GLU A 86 4.72 -0.75 -19.03
N CYS A 87 3.69 0.11 -18.96
CA CYS A 87 3.83 1.50 -18.57
C CYS A 87 2.55 2.08 -17.92
N ALA A 88 2.69 3.22 -17.25
CA ALA A 88 1.56 3.91 -16.63
C ALA A 88 0.48 4.37 -17.64
N ALA A 89 0.88 4.68 -18.87
CA ALA A 89 -0.08 5.02 -19.94
C ALA A 89 -0.96 3.83 -20.31
N CYS A 90 -0.43 2.59 -20.24
CA CYS A 90 -1.18 1.36 -20.48
C CYS A 90 -2.29 1.15 -19.44
N ILE A 91 -1.99 1.43 -18.18
CA ILE A 91 -2.96 1.34 -17.08
C ILE A 91 -4.05 2.40 -17.25
N TRP A 92 -3.62 3.65 -17.43
CA TRP A 92 -4.55 4.76 -17.67
C TRP A 92 -5.50 4.48 -18.84
N LEU A 93 -5.01 3.87 -19.92
CA LEU A 93 -5.82 3.49 -21.07
C LEU A 93 -6.90 2.48 -20.68
N ASN A 94 -6.49 1.39 -20.00
CA ASN A 94 -7.45 0.38 -19.53
C ASN A 94 -8.49 0.99 -18.59
N GLU A 95 -8.08 1.82 -17.64
CA GLU A 95 -8.97 2.49 -16.70
C GLU A 95 -9.97 3.40 -17.43
N LYS A 96 -9.51 4.23 -18.36
CA LYS A 96 -10.37 5.20 -19.07
C LYS A 96 -11.38 4.55 -20.02
N ILE A 97 -11.00 3.48 -20.71
CA ILE A 97 -11.91 2.79 -21.64
C ILE A 97 -12.94 1.96 -20.90
N LEU A 98 -12.51 1.23 -19.86
CA LEU A 98 -13.41 0.38 -19.11
C LEU A 98 -14.41 1.19 -18.28
N ILE A 99 -13.97 2.25 -17.57
CA ILE A 99 -14.86 3.04 -16.71
C ILE A 99 -15.93 3.82 -17.48
N ARG A 100 -15.72 4.06 -18.77
CA ARG A 100 -16.70 4.71 -19.65
C ARG A 100 -17.81 3.79 -20.14
N GLN A 101 -17.66 2.49 -19.96
CA GLN A 101 -18.68 1.54 -20.39
C GLN A 101 -19.86 1.54 -19.43
N LYS A 102 -21.08 1.59 -19.98
CA LYS A 102 -22.30 1.40 -19.20
C LYS A 102 -22.21 0.06 -18.46
N GLY A 103 -22.50 0.06 -17.17
CA GLY A 103 -22.50 -1.13 -16.36
C GLY A 103 -21.17 -1.37 -15.59
N ILE A 104 -20.07 -0.64 -15.83
CA ILE A 104 -18.88 -0.66 -14.98
C ILE A 104 -18.97 0.49 -13.99
N LEU A 105 -19.00 0.15 -12.70
CA LEU A 105 -19.19 1.10 -11.59
C LEU A 105 -17.86 1.55 -10.99
N GLU A 106 -16.96 0.57 -10.73
CA GLU A 106 -15.63 0.83 -10.18
C GLU A 106 -14.59 0.00 -10.92
N LEU A 107 -13.45 0.63 -11.13
CA LEU A 107 -12.28 -0.02 -11.71
C LEU A 107 -11.02 0.51 -11.04
N GLU A 108 -10.20 -0.41 -10.55
CA GLU A 108 -8.91 -0.12 -9.96
C GLU A 108 -7.86 -1.09 -10.49
N ILE A 109 -6.77 -0.57 -11.10
CA ILE A 109 -5.69 -1.39 -11.64
C ILE A 109 -4.41 -1.13 -10.86
N ASN A 110 -3.90 -2.14 -10.19
CA ASN A 110 -2.67 -2.06 -9.41
C ASN A 110 -1.43 -2.00 -10.34
N HIS A 111 -0.63 -0.93 -10.16
CA HIS A 111 0.54 -0.65 -10.98
C HIS A 111 1.72 -1.62 -10.79
N LEU A 112 1.79 -2.36 -9.67
CA LEU A 112 2.91 -3.26 -9.36
C LEU A 112 2.66 -4.70 -9.81
N ASN A 113 1.45 -5.19 -9.58
CA ASN A 113 1.09 -6.57 -9.85
C ASN A 113 0.12 -6.74 -11.02
N HIS A 114 -0.34 -5.63 -11.61
CA HIS A 114 -1.29 -5.58 -12.74
C HIS A 114 -2.63 -6.27 -12.46
N LYS A 115 -3.00 -6.40 -11.18
CA LYS A 115 -4.34 -6.84 -10.79
C LYS A 115 -5.33 -5.71 -11.06
N ALA A 116 -6.45 -6.06 -11.67
CA ALA A 116 -7.59 -5.18 -11.86
C ALA A 116 -8.75 -5.67 -11.00
N ARG A 117 -9.32 -4.80 -10.19
CA ARG A 117 -10.59 -4.98 -9.51
C ARG A 117 -11.64 -4.27 -10.33
N ILE A 118 -12.68 -4.98 -10.75
CA ILE A 118 -13.75 -4.45 -11.58
C ILE A 118 -15.08 -4.73 -10.89
N VAL A 119 -15.83 -3.67 -10.56
CA VAL A 119 -17.20 -3.77 -10.06
C VAL A 119 -18.15 -3.38 -11.19
N PHE A 120 -19.08 -4.26 -11.53
CA PHE A 120 -19.95 -4.10 -12.69
C PHE A 120 -21.35 -4.66 -12.47
N ASN A 121 -22.32 -4.16 -13.24
CA ASN A 121 -23.69 -4.64 -13.26
C ASN A 121 -23.86 -5.71 -14.33
N GLN A 122 -24.04 -6.97 -13.94
CA GLN A 122 -24.22 -8.08 -14.89
C GLN A 122 -25.43 -7.93 -15.82
N LYS A 123 -26.43 -7.11 -15.45
CA LYS A 123 -27.59 -6.84 -16.30
C LYS A 123 -27.28 -5.90 -17.46
N GLU A 124 -26.21 -5.10 -17.34
CA GLU A 124 -25.81 -4.09 -18.33
C GLU A 124 -24.59 -4.50 -19.13
N ILE A 125 -23.64 -5.21 -18.52
CA ILE A 125 -22.41 -5.68 -19.17
C ILE A 125 -22.02 -7.06 -18.64
N SER A 126 -21.68 -7.99 -19.55
CA SER A 126 -21.22 -9.33 -19.18
C SER A 126 -19.71 -9.37 -18.97
N LEU A 127 -19.22 -10.34 -18.17
CA LEU A 127 -17.77 -10.57 -18.00
C LEU A 127 -17.07 -10.80 -19.35
N LYS A 128 -17.71 -11.51 -20.27
CA LYS A 128 -17.18 -11.77 -21.61
C LYS A 128 -16.97 -10.48 -22.42
N GLU A 129 -17.86 -9.50 -22.29
CA GLU A 129 -17.71 -8.19 -22.91
C GLU A 129 -16.57 -7.40 -22.30
N ILE A 130 -16.41 -7.43 -20.97
CA ILE A 130 -15.27 -6.80 -20.26
C ILE A 130 -13.94 -7.39 -20.75
N LEU A 131 -13.85 -8.73 -20.82
CA LEU A 131 -12.64 -9.40 -21.33
C LEU A 131 -12.37 -9.03 -22.80
N THR A 132 -13.42 -8.97 -23.62
CA THR A 132 -13.33 -8.57 -25.03
C THR A 132 -12.85 -7.13 -25.18
N LEU A 133 -13.33 -6.21 -24.33
CA LEU A 133 -12.86 -4.83 -24.31
C LEU A 133 -11.37 -4.74 -23.97
N ILE A 134 -10.92 -5.48 -22.95
CA ILE A 134 -9.50 -5.53 -22.58
C ILE A 134 -8.65 -6.08 -23.73
N GLU A 135 -9.13 -7.12 -24.43
CA GLU A 135 -8.42 -7.67 -25.59
C GLU A 135 -8.43 -6.72 -26.80
N ASN A 136 -9.53 -6.04 -27.05
CA ASN A 136 -9.63 -5.07 -28.16
C ASN A 136 -8.66 -3.91 -28.02
N ILE A 137 -8.31 -3.53 -26.79
CA ILE A 137 -7.27 -2.51 -26.52
C ILE A 137 -5.87 -3.09 -26.43
N GLY A 138 -5.69 -4.36 -26.74
CA GLY A 138 -4.39 -5.01 -26.92
C GLY A 138 -3.80 -5.67 -25.69
N TYR A 139 -4.59 -5.89 -24.65
CA TYR A 139 -4.16 -6.55 -23.43
C TYR A 139 -4.87 -7.89 -23.27
N LYS A 140 -4.29 -8.81 -22.48
CA LYS A 140 -4.94 -10.08 -22.13
C LYS A 140 -5.28 -10.07 -20.66
N ALA A 141 -6.51 -10.47 -20.32
CA ALA A 141 -6.91 -10.63 -18.93
C ALA A 141 -7.07 -12.13 -18.59
N SER A 142 -6.73 -12.48 -17.36
CA SER A 142 -6.98 -13.80 -16.78
C SER A 142 -7.51 -13.65 -15.36
N ALA A 143 -8.38 -14.56 -14.91
CA ALA A 143 -8.81 -14.57 -13.52
C ALA A 143 -7.62 -14.72 -12.58
N TYR A 144 -7.65 -14.02 -11.46
CA TYR A 144 -6.61 -14.10 -10.45
C TYR A 144 -6.80 -15.36 -9.61
N ASP A 145 -5.85 -16.31 -9.76
CA ASP A 145 -5.81 -17.56 -9.03
C ASP A 145 -4.54 -17.61 -8.16
N VAL A 146 -4.72 -17.62 -6.85
CA VAL A 146 -3.62 -17.59 -5.86
C VAL A 146 -2.73 -18.82 -6.01
N SER A 147 -3.30 -20.01 -6.22
CA SER A 147 -2.57 -21.28 -6.27
C SER A 147 -1.63 -21.40 -7.48
N LYS A 148 -2.02 -20.83 -8.63
CA LYS A 148 -1.17 -20.80 -9.84
C LYS A 148 -0.03 -19.81 -9.73
N ASN A 149 -0.21 -18.73 -8.97
CA ASN A 149 0.82 -17.73 -8.76
C ASN A 149 1.94 -18.22 -7.82
N GLU A 150 1.62 -19.01 -6.80
CA GLU A 150 2.63 -19.64 -5.93
C GLU A 150 3.54 -20.59 -6.72
N LYS A 151 2.98 -21.50 -7.53
CA LYS A 151 3.77 -22.40 -8.39
C LYS A 151 4.65 -21.64 -9.38
N LYS A 152 4.16 -20.51 -9.92
CA LYS A 152 4.96 -19.65 -10.82
C LYS A 152 6.07 -18.92 -10.07
N ALA A 153 5.82 -18.44 -8.86
CA ALA A 153 6.81 -17.81 -8.01
C ALA A 153 7.92 -18.79 -7.58
N GLU A 154 7.56 -20.03 -7.23
CA GLU A 154 8.52 -21.09 -6.92
C GLU A 154 9.40 -21.44 -8.12
N ARG A 155 8.81 -21.57 -9.31
CA ARG A 155 9.56 -21.82 -10.54
C ARG A 155 10.57 -20.71 -10.84
N LEU A 156 10.16 -19.45 -10.71
CA LEU A 156 11.04 -18.30 -10.90
C LEU A 156 12.18 -18.28 -9.86
N LYS A 157 11.87 -18.62 -8.60
CA LYS A 157 12.84 -18.73 -7.52
C LYS A 157 13.88 -19.83 -7.82
N ARG A 158 13.44 -21.01 -8.30
CA ARG A 158 14.31 -22.11 -8.67
C ARG A 158 15.23 -21.78 -9.84
N GLU A 159 14.70 -21.13 -10.90
CA GLU A 159 15.48 -20.65 -12.04
C GLU A 159 16.54 -19.62 -11.59
N PHE A 160 16.18 -18.77 -10.65
CA PHE A 160 17.09 -17.78 -10.11
C PHE A 160 18.25 -18.42 -9.32
N TYR A 161 17.96 -19.34 -8.41
CA TYR A 161 19.01 -20.05 -7.65
C TYR A 161 19.93 -20.84 -8.57
N SER A 162 19.42 -21.49 -9.60
CA SER A 162 20.23 -22.24 -10.55
C SER A 162 21.22 -21.33 -11.28
N LYS A 163 20.78 -20.15 -11.73
CA LYS A 163 21.66 -19.14 -12.37
C LYS A 163 22.72 -18.61 -11.41
N MET A 164 22.36 -18.39 -10.14
CA MET A 164 23.28 -17.90 -9.12
C MET A 164 24.37 -18.93 -8.80
N ILE A 165 24.02 -20.21 -8.67
CA ILE A 165 24.97 -21.29 -8.41
C ILE A 165 25.97 -21.40 -9.57
N VAL A 166 25.51 -21.38 -10.83
CA VAL A 166 26.38 -21.42 -12.00
C VAL A 166 27.32 -20.21 -12.02
N ALA A 167 26.81 -18.98 -11.77
CA ALA A 167 27.64 -17.78 -11.75
C ALA A 167 28.73 -17.87 -10.68
N ILE A 168 28.38 -18.22 -9.45
CA ILE A 168 29.34 -18.31 -8.33
C ILE A 168 30.38 -19.39 -8.61
N ALA A 169 29.96 -20.59 -9.03
CA ALA A 169 30.88 -21.67 -9.32
C ALA A 169 31.88 -21.33 -10.43
N CYS A 170 31.42 -20.74 -11.53
CA CYS A 170 32.30 -20.30 -12.63
C CYS A 170 33.24 -19.18 -12.18
N VAL A 171 32.76 -18.16 -11.51
CA VAL A 171 33.58 -17.02 -11.05
C VAL A 171 34.64 -17.45 -10.05
N MET A 172 34.31 -18.33 -9.10
CA MET A 172 35.29 -18.89 -8.15
C MET A 172 36.44 -19.57 -8.88
N ASN A 173 36.16 -20.37 -9.91
CA ASN A 173 37.21 -21.04 -10.70
C ASN A 173 38.00 -20.04 -11.56
N ILE A 174 37.35 -19.06 -12.18
CA ILE A 174 38.01 -17.98 -12.93
C ILE A 174 38.97 -17.20 -12.01
N MET A 175 38.57 -16.92 -10.76
CA MET A 175 39.45 -16.24 -9.82
C MET A 175 40.74 -17.00 -9.53
N TRP A 176 40.69 -18.34 -9.40
CA TRP A 176 41.91 -19.14 -9.24
C TRP A 176 42.80 -19.05 -10.46
N ILE A 177 42.24 -19.08 -11.67
CA ILE A 177 42.98 -18.92 -12.91
C ILE A 177 43.60 -17.52 -12.97
N ALA A 178 42.84 -16.47 -12.63
CA ALA A 178 43.33 -15.09 -12.61
C ALA A 178 44.52 -14.93 -11.63
N VAL A 179 44.43 -15.50 -10.41
CA VAL A 179 45.54 -15.48 -9.45
C VAL A 179 46.79 -16.16 -10.03
N ALA A 180 46.64 -17.33 -10.70
CA ALA A 180 47.77 -17.99 -11.38
C ALA A 180 48.39 -17.13 -12.48
N LYS A 181 47.56 -16.44 -13.28
CA LYS A 181 48.02 -15.52 -14.33
C LYS A 181 48.78 -14.31 -13.76
N TYR A 182 48.24 -13.69 -12.68
CA TYR A 182 48.92 -12.56 -12.02
C TYR A 182 50.23 -12.99 -11.34
N ALA A 183 50.28 -14.17 -10.69
CA ALA A 183 51.50 -14.72 -10.15
C ALA A 183 52.52 -15.01 -11.26
N GLY A 184 52.09 -15.58 -12.40
CA GLY A 184 52.90 -15.86 -13.56
C GLY A 184 53.43 -14.61 -14.25
N PHE A 185 52.74 -13.47 -14.16
CA PHE A 185 53.22 -12.19 -14.69
C PHE A 185 54.52 -11.73 -13.97
N PHE A 186 54.66 -12.00 -12.69
CA PHE A 186 55.85 -11.66 -11.91
C PHE A 186 56.96 -12.69 -12.03
N SER A 187 56.65 -13.96 -12.36
CA SER A 187 57.60 -15.07 -12.43
C SER A 187 58.02 -15.46 -13.86
N GLY A 188 57.47 -14.80 -14.90
CA GLY A 188 57.77 -15.10 -16.32
C GLY A 188 57.06 -16.35 -16.83
N MET A 189 55.73 -16.27 -17.04
CA MET A 189 54.91 -17.36 -17.56
C MET A 189 55.14 -17.58 -19.06
N GLU A 190 55.31 -18.83 -19.49
CA GLU A 190 55.37 -19.22 -20.89
C GLU A 190 54.04 -18.87 -21.62
N ARG A 191 54.16 -18.43 -22.89
CA ARG A 191 52.98 -17.99 -23.67
C ARG A 191 51.94 -19.07 -23.85
N ASP A 192 52.37 -20.33 -24.05
CA ASP A 192 51.46 -21.45 -24.26
C ASP A 192 50.61 -21.75 -23.01
N ILE A 193 51.19 -21.61 -21.81
CA ILE A 193 50.45 -21.75 -20.55
C ILE A 193 49.42 -20.64 -20.42
N LYS A 194 49.79 -19.38 -20.79
CA LYS A 194 48.87 -18.27 -20.78
C LYS A 194 47.69 -18.48 -21.71
N ASP A 195 47.93 -19.03 -22.91
CA ASP A 195 46.90 -19.33 -23.91
C ASP A 195 45.92 -20.41 -23.42
N ILE A 196 46.43 -21.46 -22.73
CA ILE A 196 45.59 -22.49 -22.12
C ILE A 196 44.74 -21.90 -21.02
N LEU A 197 45.27 -21.04 -20.14
CA LEU A 197 44.52 -20.39 -19.08
C LEU A 197 43.45 -19.45 -19.62
N ASN A 198 43.74 -18.68 -20.66
CA ASN A 198 42.81 -17.84 -21.38
C ASN A 198 41.62 -18.63 -21.96
N PHE A 199 41.91 -19.82 -22.53
CA PHE A 199 40.89 -20.71 -23.06
C PHE A 199 39.96 -21.22 -21.95
N PHE A 200 40.50 -21.61 -20.79
CA PHE A 200 39.66 -22.04 -19.64
C PHE A 200 38.81 -20.89 -19.09
N GLU A 201 39.36 -19.65 -19.02
CA GLU A 201 38.56 -18.46 -18.65
C GLU A 201 37.42 -18.22 -19.62
N PHE A 202 37.67 -18.34 -20.95
CA PHE A 202 36.64 -18.24 -21.97
C PHE A 202 35.51 -19.27 -21.75
N VAL A 203 35.87 -20.55 -21.55
CA VAL A 203 34.89 -21.63 -21.32
C VAL A 203 34.03 -21.38 -20.11
N LEU A 204 34.63 -20.87 -19.03
CA LEU A 204 33.91 -20.57 -17.78
C LEU A 204 33.10 -19.26 -17.83
N ALA A 205 33.59 -18.23 -18.53
CA ALA A 205 32.87 -16.94 -18.66
C ALA A 205 31.64 -17.03 -19.58
N THR A 206 31.67 -17.92 -20.56
CA THR A 206 30.57 -18.11 -21.52
C THR A 206 29.24 -18.45 -20.87
N PRO A 207 29.12 -19.47 -19.99
CA PRO A 207 27.88 -19.76 -19.30
C PRO A 207 27.46 -18.62 -18.35
N VAL A 208 28.38 -17.87 -17.75
CA VAL A 208 28.04 -16.73 -16.92
C VAL A 208 27.39 -15.64 -17.76
N LEU A 209 27.99 -15.30 -18.92
CA LEU A 209 27.45 -14.24 -19.78
C LEU A 209 26.09 -14.62 -20.40
N PHE A 210 25.96 -15.83 -20.97
CA PHE A 210 24.77 -16.20 -21.74
C PHE A 210 23.66 -16.86 -20.92
N TYR A 211 23.98 -17.71 -19.93
CA TYR A 211 22.98 -18.37 -19.09
C TYR A 211 22.58 -17.48 -17.92
N THR A 212 23.53 -17.04 -17.09
CA THR A 212 23.21 -16.14 -15.95
C THR A 212 22.76 -14.77 -16.47
N GLY A 213 23.46 -14.22 -17.47
CA GLY A 213 23.14 -12.94 -18.11
C GLY A 213 21.88 -12.94 -18.98
N SER A 214 21.26 -14.11 -19.23
CA SER A 214 20.09 -14.22 -20.14
C SER A 214 18.94 -13.29 -19.82
N SER A 215 18.69 -13.02 -18.53
CA SER A 215 17.65 -12.07 -18.10
C SER A 215 18.00 -10.63 -18.50
N PHE A 216 19.26 -10.24 -18.42
CA PHE A 216 19.73 -8.92 -18.83
C PHE A 216 19.61 -8.75 -20.33
N TYR A 217 20.01 -9.77 -21.13
CA TYR A 217 19.84 -9.74 -22.59
C TYR A 217 18.36 -9.59 -22.98
N LYS A 218 17.46 -10.38 -22.37
CA LYS A 218 16.02 -10.26 -22.64
C LYS A 218 15.48 -8.86 -22.36
N ASN A 219 15.90 -8.26 -21.24
CA ASN A 219 15.45 -6.93 -20.84
C ASN A 219 16.09 -5.83 -21.70
N ALA A 220 17.40 -5.95 -22.01
CA ALA A 220 18.10 -5.01 -22.88
C ALA A 220 17.52 -5.02 -24.30
N PHE A 221 17.24 -6.20 -24.85
CA PHE A 221 16.62 -6.32 -26.17
C PHE A 221 15.22 -5.70 -26.22
N LYS A 222 14.41 -5.91 -25.16
CA LYS A 222 13.12 -5.21 -25.02
C LYS A 222 13.31 -3.71 -24.95
N ALA A 223 14.24 -3.22 -24.13
CA ALA A 223 14.52 -1.80 -23.95
C ALA A 223 14.97 -1.14 -25.27
N LEU A 224 15.87 -1.78 -26.02
CA LEU A 224 16.31 -1.33 -27.35
C LEU A 224 15.15 -1.29 -28.34
N LYS A 225 14.32 -2.35 -28.38
CA LYS A 225 13.14 -2.42 -29.27
C LYS A 225 12.18 -1.26 -29.03
N TYR A 226 12.02 -0.84 -27.76
CA TYR A 226 11.12 0.27 -27.37
C TYR A 226 11.83 1.63 -27.25
N LYS A 227 13.10 1.73 -27.70
CA LYS A 227 13.94 2.95 -27.60
C LYS A 227 13.99 3.57 -26.21
N ASN A 228 13.81 2.76 -25.17
CA ASN A 228 13.88 3.17 -23.77
C ASN A 228 15.03 2.43 -23.10
N LEU A 229 16.24 3.01 -23.23
CA LEU A 229 17.45 2.43 -22.66
C LEU A 229 17.33 2.32 -21.15
N ASN A 230 17.66 1.16 -20.65
CA ASN A 230 17.64 0.86 -19.21
C ASN A 230 19.03 0.41 -18.72
N MET A 231 19.14 0.22 -17.42
CA MET A 231 20.36 -0.26 -16.77
C MET A 231 20.88 -1.58 -17.35
N ASP A 232 19.98 -2.52 -17.68
CA ASP A 232 20.35 -3.83 -18.24
C ASP A 232 21.03 -3.67 -19.60
N THR A 233 20.63 -2.65 -20.38
CA THR A 233 21.27 -2.32 -21.66
C THR A 233 22.72 -1.86 -21.47
N LEU A 234 22.99 -1.01 -20.48
CA LEU A 234 24.36 -0.53 -20.21
C LEU A 234 25.29 -1.65 -19.78
N VAL A 235 24.84 -2.47 -18.83
CA VAL A 235 25.63 -3.60 -18.31
C VAL A 235 25.93 -4.61 -19.39
N ILE A 236 24.91 -5.02 -20.16
CA ILE A 236 25.11 -6.07 -21.17
C ILE A 236 25.91 -5.58 -22.37
N SER A 237 25.78 -4.29 -22.76
CA SER A 237 26.61 -3.73 -23.80
C SER A 237 28.07 -3.68 -23.40
N GLY A 238 28.38 -3.24 -22.16
CA GLY A 238 29.75 -3.23 -21.64
C GLY A 238 30.34 -4.64 -21.52
N ALA A 239 29.60 -5.59 -20.94
CA ALA A 239 30.05 -6.97 -20.80
C ALA A 239 30.22 -7.67 -22.15
N SER A 240 29.31 -7.44 -23.12
CA SER A 240 29.41 -8.03 -24.46
C SER A 240 30.59 -7.44 -25.28
N LEU A 241 30.84 -6.14 -25.17
CA LEU A 241 32.00 -5.51 -25.80
C LEU A 241 33.31 -6.05 -25.24
N ALA A 242 33.42 -6.18 -23.91
CA ALA A 242 34.58 -6.79 -23.26
C ALA A 242 34.79 -8.24 -23.68
N TYR A 243 33.71 -9.01 -23.79
CA TYR A 243 33.76 -10.42 -24.23
C TYR A 243 34.20 -10.57 -25.68
N ILE A 244 33.64 -9.77 -26.60
CA ILE A 244 34.01 -9.76 -28.03
C ILE A 244 35.46 -9.33 -28.19
N TYR A 245 35.92 -8.31 -27.49
CA TYR A 245 37.32 -7.89 -27.50
C TYR A 245 38.23 -9.03 -26.98
N SER A 246 37.88 -9.67 -25.88
CA SER A 246 38.67 -10.78 -25.31
C SER A 246 38.76 -11.98 -26.27
N LEU A 247 37.68 -12.28 -27.01
CA LEU A 247 37.70 -13.28 -28.08
C LEU A 247 38.69 -12.89 -29.17
N TRP A 248 38.62 -11.65 -29.63
CA TRP A 248 39.55 -11.14 -30.64
C TRP A 248 41.00 -11.21 -30.16
N ALA A 249 41.27 -10.74 -28.93
CA ALA A 249 42.60 -10.78 -28.31
C ALA A 249 43.14 -12.21 -28.19
N MET A 250 42.31 -13.16 -27.79
CA MET A 250 42.66 -14.57 -27.63
C MET A 250 42.99 -15.22 -29.00
N PHE A 251 42.16 -14.99 -30.06
CA PHE A 251 42.37 -15.59 -31.37
C PHE A 251 43.57 -15.02 -32.08
N PHE A 252 43.79 -13.71 -32.00
CA PHE A 252 44.91 -13.03 -32.69
C PHE A 252 46.17 -12.96 -31.81
N ARG A 253 46.13 -13.44 -30.58
CA ARG A 253 47.23 -13.42 -29.58
C ARG A 253 47.79 -12.00 -29.35
N VAL A 254 46.90 -10.98 -29.35
CA VAL A 254 47.27 -9.58 -29.20
C VAL A 254 46.55 -8.99 -27.98
N GLY A 255 47.30 -8.35 -27.09
CA GLY A 255 46.73 -7.71 -25.88
C GLY A 255 46.37 -8.68 -24.74
N GLU A 256 45.61 -8.18 -23.82
CA GLU A 256 45.12 -8.96 -22.66
C GLU A 256 43.65 -9.36 -22.81
N VAL A 257 43.25 -10.48 -22.21
CA VAL A 257 41.86 -10.93 -22.20
C VAL A 257 41.20 -10.53 -20.89
N TYR A 258 39.89 -10.24 -20.91
CA TYR A 258 39.08 -9.74 -19.80
C TYR A 258 37.88 -10.64 -19.51
N PHE A 259 38.00 -11.95 -19.71
CA PHE A 259 36.93 -12.92 -19.42
C PHE A 259 36.60 -12.98 -17.93
N ASP A 260 37.56 -12.79 -17.05
CA ASP A 260 37.43 -12.66 -15.61
C ASP A 260 36.54 -11.45 -15.26
N SER A 261 36.83 -10.29 -15.85
CA SER A 261 36.06 -9.06 -15.65
C SER A 261 34.62 -9.21 -16.14
N VAL A 262 34.40 -9.82 -17.31
CA VAL A 262 33.05 -10.10 -17.85
C VAL A 262 32.24 -10.97 -16.88
N ALA A 263 32.83 -12.07 -16.41
CA ALA A 263 32.16 -12.99 -15.50
C ALA A 263 31.82 -12.33 -14.16
N MET A 264 32.76 -11.54 -13.60
CA MET A 264 32.56 -10.81 -12.36
C MET A 264 31.49 -9.74 -12.49
N ILE A 265 31.49 -8.93 -13.58
CA ILE A 265 30.46 -7.91 -13.82
C ILE A 265 29.07 -8.53 -13.82
N ILE A 266 28.85 -9.59 -14.59
CA ILE A 266 27.56 -10.27 -14.68
C ILE A 266 27.17 -10.87 -13.32
N CYS A 267 28.12 -11.52 -12.63
CA CYS A 267 27.88 -12.13 -11.32
C CYS A 267 27.48 -11.05 -10.27
N PHE A 268 28.27 -9.98 -10.12
CA PHE A 268 27.99 -8.94 -9.13
C PHE A 268 26.68 -8.20 -9.41
N VAL A 269 26.38 -7.89 -10.67
CA VAL A 269 25.10 -7.26 -11.03
C VAL A 269 23.93 -8.22 -10.76
N PHE A 270 24.10 -9.51 -11.03
CA PHE A 270 23.08 -10.52 -10.77
C PHE A 270 22.83 -10.70 -9.27
N VAL A 271 23.89 -10.79 -8.46
CA VAL A 271 23.82 -10.84 -7.00
C VAL A 271 23.19 -9.55 -6.45
N GLY A 272 23.57 -8.39 -6.95
CA GLY A 272 22.96 -7.11 -6.58
C GLY A 272 21.45 -7.08 -6.81
N LYS A 273 21.00 -7.55 -7.98
CA LYS A 273 19.56 -7.73 -8.27
C LYS A 273 18.88 -8.73 -7.34
N TYR A 274 19.58 -9.79 -6.95
CA TYR A 274 19.04 -10.74 -5.99
C TYR A 274 18.82 -10.11 -4.62
N LEU A 275 19.82 -9.41 -4.12
CA LEU A 275 19.70 -8.69 -2.84
C LEU A 275 18.56 -7.67 -2.86
N GLU A 276 18.34 -7.03 -4.00
CA GLU A 276 17.18 -6.15 -4.22
C GLU A 276 15.86 -6.90 -4.07
N VAL A 277 15.67 -8.00 -4.82
CA VAL A 277 14.45 -8.80 -4.79
C VAL A 277 14.23 -9.43 -3.41
N PHE A 278 15.30 -9.95 -2.80
CA PHE A 278 15.27 -10.53 -1.46
C PHE A 278 14.93 -9.51 -0.38
N SER A 279 15.50 -8.31 -0.44
CA SER A 279 15.19 -7.23 0.51
C SER A 279 13.74 -6.77 0.38
N LYS A 280 13.23 -6.66 -0.85
CA LYS A 280 11.80 -6.37 -1.10
C LYS A 280 10.92 -7.49 -0.54
N LYS A 281 11.28 -8.76 -0.76
CA LYS A 281 10.53 -9.89 -0.25
C LYS A 281 10.53 -9.93 1.28
N ARG A 282 11.69 -9.80 1.92
CA ARG A 282 11.81 -9.82 3.39
C ARG A 282 11.09 -8.64 4.07
N ALA A 283 10.93 -7.52 3.39
CA ALA A 283 10.08 -6.42 3.85
C ALA A 283 8.59 -6.78 3.73
N LEU A 284 8.20 -7.55 2.71
CA LEU A 284 6.85 -8.07 2.52
C LEU A 284 6.54 -9.26 3.43
N ASP A 285 7.51 -10.15 3.70
CA ASP A 285 7.35 -11.32 4.60
C ASP A 285 6.92 -10.92 6.03
N THR A 286 7.11 -9.65 6.40
CA THR A 286 6.59 -9.12 7.68
C THR A 286 5.08 -8.85 7.61
N ILE A 287 4.55 -8.64 6.41
CA ILE A 287 3.12 -8.55 6.11
C ILE A 287 2.53 -9.96 5.98
N ASP A 288 3.36 -10.94 5.61
CA ASP A 288 2.99 -12.36 5.48
C ASP A 288 2.62 -13.04 6.82
N GLY A 289 2.90 -12.41 7.98
CA GLY A 289 2.27 -12.81 9.25
C GLY A 289 0.74 -12.77 9.22
N LEU A 290 0.14 -12.04 8.26
CA LEU A 290 -1.29 -12.13 7.95
C LEU A 290 -1.63 -13.29 7.00
N ASN A 291 -0.69 -13.76 6.20
CA ASN A 291 -0.89 -14.96 5.38
C ASN A 291 -1.05 -16.23 6.25
N ASP A 292 -0.54 -16.23 7.48
CA ASP A 292 -0.85 -17.26 8.46
C ASP A 292 -2.35 -17.29 8.82
N PHE A 293 -3.11 -16.21 8.58
CA PHE A 293 -4.56 -16.17 8.68
C PHE A 293 -5.27 -16.70 7.41
N LEU A 294 -4.56 -17.05 6.36
CA LEU A 294 -5.12 -17.66 5.16
C LEU A 294 -5.33 -19.18 5.34
N GLN A 295 -6.04 -19.57 6.40
CA GLN A 295 -6.64 -20.92 6.44
C GLN A 295 -7.72 -20.95 5.37
N ASN A 296 -7.68 -21.94 4.48
CA ASN A 296 -8.64 -22.04 3.39
C ASN A 296 -9.95 -22.70 3.82
N GLU A 297 -9.99 -23.37 4.97
CA GLU A 297 -11.12 -24.15 5.44
C GLU A 297 -11.46 -23.86 6.90
N ILE A 298 -12.77 -23.84 7.21
CA ILE A 298 -13.34 -23.72 8.55
C ILE A 298 -14.42 -24.76 8.75
N LEU A 299 -14.71 -25.11 10.01
CA LEU A 299 -15.72 -26.10 10.35
C LEU A 299 -17.09 -25.44 10.40
N VAL A 300 -17.97 -25.79 9.46
CA VAL A 300 -19.34 -25.28 9.34
C VAL A 300 -20.34 -26.38 9.63
N PHE A 301 -21.42 -26.08 10.37
CA PHE A 301 -22.50 -27.00 10.68
C PHE A 301 -23.39 -27.25 9.47
N ASN A 302 -23.55 -28.53 9.09
CA ASN A 302 -24.34 -28.94 7.93
C ASN A 302 -25.67 -29.64 8.33
N GLY A 303 -26.29 -29.16 9.42
CA GLY A 303 -27.53 -29.75 9.93
C GLY A 303 -27.35 -30.97 10.84
N ASN A 304 -26.32 -31.81 10.62
CA ASN A 304 -26.05 -33.00 11.41
C ASN A 304 -24.69 -33.00 12.11
N GLU A 305 -23.65 -32.47 11.43
CA GLU A 305 -22.26 -32.46 11.92
C GLU A 305 -21.48 -31.26 11.40
N PHE A 306 -20.36 -30.94 12.03
CA PHE A 306 -19.41 -29.92 11.53
C PHE A 306 -18.50 -30.50 10.47
N LYS A 307 -18.52 -29.92 9.25
CA LYS A 307 -17.67 -30.32 8.12
C LYS A 307 -16.77 -29.17 7.69
N PRO A 308 -15.56 -29.47 7.20
CA PRO A 308 -14.69 -28.47 6.62
C PRO A 308 -15.34 -27.88 5.34
N LYS A 309 -15.47 -26.56 5.29
CA LYS A 309 -15.98 -25.77 4.16
C LYS A 309 -14.95 -24.68 3.85
N GLU A 310 -14.69 -24.44 2.56
CA GLU A 310 -13.85 -23.34 2.16
C GLU A 310 -14.41 -22.00 2.67
N VAL A 311 -13.56 -21.16 3.26
CA VAL A 311 -13.96 -19.89 3.89
C VAL A 311 -14.71 -18.96 2.91
N GLN A 312 -14.31 -19.00 1.64
CA GLN A 312 -14.95 -18.21 0.58
C GLN A 312 -16.39 -18.65 0.23
N LYS A 313 -16.74 -19.89 0.55
CA LYS A 313 -18.07 -20.47 0.29
C LYS A 313 -19.03 -20.40 1.48
N VAL A 314 -18.61 -19.76 2.59
CA VAL A 314 -19.46 -19.57 3.77
C VAL A 314 -20.53 -18.54 3.48
N GLU A 315 -21.76 -18.85 3.86
CA GLU A 315 -22.94 -18.01 3.67
C GLU A 315 -23.34 -17.27 4.96
N LEU A 316 -24.11 -16.21 4.81
CA LEU A 316 -24.65 -15.48 5.94
C LEU A 316 -25.58 -16.41 6.74
N GLY A 317 -25.30 -16.50 8.05
CA GLY A 317 -26.09 -17.33 8.93
C GLY A 317 -25.53 -18.71 9.20
N ASP A 318 -24.49 -19.15 8.47
CA ASP A 318 -23.77 -20.38 8.76
C ASP A 318 -23.25 -20.41 10.20
N ILE A 319 -23.35 -21.56 10.86
CA ILE A 319 -22.82 -21.76 12.22
C ILE A 319 -21.43 -22.37 12.09
N ILE A 320 -20.44 -21.69 12.67
CA ILE A 320 -19.03 -22.04 12.59
C ILE A 320 -18.55 -22.47 13.95
N LEU A 321 -17.79 -23.57 14.04
CA LEU A 321 -17.16 -24.07 15.25
C LEU A 321 -15.71 -23.54 15.33
N LEU A 322 -15.37 -22.94 16.46
CA LEU A 322 -14.02 -22.56 16.84
C LEU A 322 -13.54 -23.41 18.02
N ARG A 323 -12.33 -23.87 17.95
CA ARG A 323 -11.62 -24.57 19.04
C ARG A 323 -10.46 -23.71 19.53
N ALA A 324 -9.98 -23.98 20.75
CA ALA A 324 -8.79 -23.31 21.26
C ALA A 324 -7.62 -23.41 20.27
N GLY A 325 -7.03 -22.26 19.95
CA GLY A 325 -5.99 -22.09 18.92
C GLY A 325 -6.50 -21.74 17.53
N ASP A 326 -7.81 -21.85 17.27
CA ASP A 326 -8.38 -21.51 15.95
C ASP A 326 -8.46 -19.99 15.75
N LYS A 327 -8.32 -19.58 14.51
CA LYS A 327 -8.41 -18.18 14.08
C LYS A 327 -9.82 -17.86 13.60
N ILE A 328 -10.33 -16.71 14.02
CA ILE A 328 -11.60 -16.19 13.54
C ILE A 328 -11.39 -15.54 12.17
N LEU A 329 -11.93 -16.15 11.12
CA LEU A 329 -11.74 -15.68 9.73
C LEU A 329 -12.90 -14.84 9.22
N ILE A 330 -14.09 -14.99 9.82
CA ILE A 330 -15.34 -14.31 9.43
C ILE A 330 -15.94 -13.67 10.66
N ASP A 331 -16.44 -12.44 10.53
CA ASP A 331 -17.12 -11.74 11.63
C ASP A 331 -18.46 -12.41 11.94
N GLY A 332 -18.83 -12.53 13.22
CA GLY A 332 -20.06 -13.19 13.64
C GLY A 332 -20.50 -12.88 15.07
N ILE A 333 -21.51 -13.60 15.54
CA ILE A 333 -22.05 -13.49 16.89
C ILE A 333 -22.02 -14.88 17.55
N CYS A 334 -21.50 -14.95 18.77
CA CYS A 334 -21.46 -16.17 19.56
C CYS A 334 -22.89 -16.68 19.83
N VAL A 335 -23.17 -17.92 19.45
CA VAL A 335 -24.49 -18.57 19.64
C VAL A 335 -24.43 -19.53 20.83
N LYS A 336 -23.27 -20.22 20.99
CA LYS A 336 -23.12 -21.24 22.05
C LYS A 336 -21.65 -21.37 22.44
N GLY A 337 -21.41 -21.63 23.72
CA GLY A 337 -20.07 -21.75 24.30
C GLY A 337 -19.56 -20.44 24.87
N GLU A 338 -18.37 -20.52 25.46
CA GLU A 338 -17.64 -19.42 26.07
C GLU A 338 -16.16 -19.66 25.92
N GLY A 339 -15.37 -18.60 26.02
CA GLY A 339 -13.92 -18.69 25.89
C GLY A 339 -13.25 -17.31 25.90
N SER A 340 -11.93 -17.29 25.84
CA SER A 340 -11.14 -16.06 25.78
C SER A 340 -10.53 -15.89 24.40
N ILE A 341 -10.64 -14.70 23.83
CA ILE A 341 -10.07 -14.37 22.53
C ILE A 341 -8.90 -13.39 22.65
N ASP A 342 -7.84 -13.67 21.91
CA ASP A 342 -6.72 -12.76 21.71
C ASP A 342 -7.03 -11.79 20.55
N ARG A 343 -7.01 -10.50 20.86
CA ARG A 343 -7.20 -9.41 19.90
C ARG A 343 -5.89 -8.68 19.57
N SER A 344 -4.77 -9.14 20.08
CA SER A 344 -3.47 -8.45 19.92
C SER A 344 -3.10 -8.18 18.46
N SER A 345 -3.48 -9.08 17.54
CA SER A 345 -3.29 -8.90 16.11
C SER A 345 -4.05 -7.71 15.53
N LEU A 346 -5.18 -7.31 16.15
CA LEU A 346 -6.02 -6.21 15.68
C LEU A 346 -5.72 -4.89 16.41
N ASN A 347 -5.74 -4.93 17.74
CA ASN A 347 -5.66 -3.72 18.57
C ASN A 347 -4.38 -3.63 19.41
N GLY A 348 -3.54 -4.67 19.38
CA GLY A 348 -2.30 -4.73 20.14
C GLY A 348 -2.48 -4.85 21.64
N GLU A 349 -3.68 -5.14 22.12
CA GLU A 349 -3.95 -5.41 23.53
C GLU A 349 -3.64 -6.87 23.83
N ASN A 350 -2.76 -7.12 24.78
CA ASN A 350 -2.37 -8.48 25.16
C ASN A 350 -3.34 -9.10 26.18
N ALA A 351 -4.32 -8.34 26.70
CA ALA A 351 -5.30 -8.86 27.63
C ALA A 351 -6.37 -9.66 26.89
N PRO A 352 -6.52 -10.98 27.17
CA PRO A 352 -7.57 -11.78 26.57
C PRO A 352 -8.95 -11.20 26.93
N GLN A 353 -9.85 -11.16 25.96
CA GLN A 353 -11.23 -10.77 26.18
C GLN A 353 -12.09 -12.01 26.33
N PHE A 354 -12.83 -12.10 27.46
CA PHE A 354 -13.83 -13.15 27.65
C PHE A 354 -15.02 -12.91 26.74
N VAL A 355 -15.51 -13.97 26.13
CA VAL A 355 -16.63 -13.98 25.18
C VAL A 355 -17.61 -15.06 25.57
N GLN A 356 -18.89 -14.71 25.57
CA GLN A 356 -20.04 -15.57 25.89
C GLN A 356 -21.14 -15.44 24.84
N LYS A 357 -22.21 -16.21 24.99
CA LYS A 357 -23.37 -16.17 24.08
C LYS A 357 -23.92 -14.75 23.91
N GLY A 358 -24.06 -14.30 22.67
CA GLY A 358 -24.55 -12.97 22.28
C GLY A 358 -23.46 -11.96 21.97
N ASP A 359 -22.19 -12.24 22.30
CA ASP A 359 -21.10 -11.34 22.05
C ASP A 359 -20.66 -11.38 20.58
N VAL A 360 -20.16 -10.22 20.10
CA VAL A 360 -19.68 -10.07 18.72
C VAL A 360 -18.23 -10.55 18.61
N LEU A 361 -18.00 -11.46 17.67
CA LEU A 361 -16.69 -11.97 17.29
C LEU A 361 -16.21 -11.25 16.05
N GLN A 362 -15.00 -10.69 16.11
CA GLN A 362 -14.35 -10.05 14.95
C GLN A 362 -13.31 -10.97 14.34
N SER A 363 -13.24 -11.00 13.01
CA SER A 363 -12.17 -11.71 12.30
C SER A 363 -10.78 -11.10 12.59
N ALA A 364 -9.72 -11.88 12.33
CA ALA A 364 -8.33 -11.60 12.71
C ALA A 364 -8.01 -11.71 14.22
N CYS A 365 -8.91 -12.29 15.03
CA CYS A 365 -8.64 -12.70 16.41
C CYS A 365 -8.36 -14.20 16.50
N VAL A 366 -7.81 -14.65 17.62
CA VAL A 366 -7.53 -16.07 17.89
C VAL A 366 -8.27 -16.50 19.17
N LEU A 367 -8.93 -17.64 19.15
CA LEU A 367 -9.51 -18.23 20.35
C LEU A 367 -8.39 -18.88 21.20
N ILE A 368 -8.14 -18.38 22.42
CA ILE A 368 -7.07 -18.89 23.29
C ILE A 368 -7.53 -20.15 24.02
N ASP A 369 -8.73 -20.11 24.58
CA ASP A 369 -9.32 -21.20 25.35
C ASP A 369 -10.82 -21.34 25.06
N GLY A 370 -11.39 -22.46 25.44
CA GLY A 370 -12.80 -22.76 25.24
C GLY A 370 -13.14 -23.30 23.85
N ASN A 371 -14.44 -23.52 23.63
CA ASN A 371 -15.01 -23.90 22.35
C ASN A 371 -16.25 -23.01 22.10
N ILE A 372 -16.30 -22.38 20.95
CA ILE A 372 -17.34 -21.43 20.60
C ILE A 372 -18.00 -21.81 19.28
N GLU A 373 -19.33 -21.87 19.28
CA GLU A 373 -20.12 -21.90 18.06
C GLU A 373 -20.63 -20.49 17.78
N TYR A 374 -20.36 -19.94 16.61
CA TYR A 374 -20.78 -18.61 16.24
C TYR A 374 -21.44 -18.56 14.88
N LYS A 375 -22.41 -17.65 14.72
CA LYS A 375 -23.16 -17.43 13.49
C LYS A 375 -22.48 -16.35 12.67
N ALA A 376 -22.16 -16.65 11.41
CA ALA A 376 -21.58 -15.69 10.47
C ALA A 376 -22.55 -14.53 10.20
N THR A 377 -22.11 -13.29 10.44
CA THR A 377 -22.87 -12.06 10.19
C THR A 377 -22.39 -11.31 8.97
N LYS A 378 -21.20 -11.64 8.46
CA LYS A 378 -20.63 -11.10 7.23
C LYS A 378 -20.14 -12.25 6.34
N LEU A 379 -19.99 -11.98 5.06
CA LEU A 379 -19.25 -12.87 4.15
C LEU A 379 -17.75 -12.67 4.35
N TYR A 380 -16.93 -13.66 3.98
CA TYR A 380 -15.47 -13.56 4.09
C TYR A 380 -14.92 -12.30 3.42
N LYS A 381 -15.42 -11.96 2.21
CA LYS A 381 -14.99 -10.76 1.46
C LYS A 381 -15.26 -9.44 2.18
N ASP A 382 -16.28 -9.41 3.06
CA ASP A 382 -16.74 -8.23 3.81
C ASP A 382 -16.23 -8.25 5.26
N SER A 383 -15.49 -9.30 5.64
CA SER A 383 -14.92 -9.47 6.97
C SER A 383 -13.84 -8.41 7.24
N THR A 384 -13.66 -8.06 8.51
CA THR A 384 -12.61 -7.14 8.97
C THR A 384 -11.23 -7.59 8.49
N LEU A 385 -10.94 -8.89 8.57
CA LEU A 385 -9.69 -9.48 8.09
C LEU A 385 -9.49 -9.25 6.58
N SER A 386 -10.51 -9.53 5.76
CA SER A 386 -10.43 -9.35 4.31
C SER A 386 -10.20 -7.89 3.92
N LYS A 387 -10.86 -6.93 4.61
CA LYS A 387 -10.64 -5.49 4.41
C LYS A 387 -9.18 -5.10 4.73
N ILE A 388 -8.63 -5.60 5.84
CA ILE A 388 -7.23 -5.35 6.23
C ILE A 388 -6.26 -5.93 5.18
N ILE A 389 -6.48 -7.17 4.73
CA ILE A 389 -5.65 -7.82 3.70
C ILE A 389 -5.69 -7.03 2.40
N LYS A 390 -6.87 -6.60 1.94
CA LYS A 390 -7.03 -5.76 0.75
C LYS A 390 -6.24 -4.45 0.88
N LEU A 391 -6.37 -3.73 1.99
CA LEU A 391 -5.62 -2.49 2.21
C LEU A 391 -4.10 -2.72 2.14
N LEU A 392 -3.60 -3.83 2.70
CA LEU A 392 -2.18 -4.17 2.65
C LEU A 392 -1.71 -4.58 1.24
N GLU A 393 -2.51 -5.34 0.50
CA GLU A 393 -2.19 -5.70 -0.90
C GLU A 393 -2.06 -4.45 -1.79
N PHE A 394 -2.83 -3.41 -1.53
CA PHE A 394 -2.79 -2.15 -2.27
C PHE A 394 -1.76 -1.15 -1.71
N ALA A 395 -1.27 -1.32 -0.47
CA ALA A 395 -0.37 -0.38 0.18
C ALA A 395 0.94 -0.10 -0.59
N GLY A 396 1.38 -1.03 -1.45
CA GLY A 396 2.55 -0.85 -2.32
C GLY A 396 2.24 -0.33 -3.73
N SER A 397 0.99 -0.08 -4.09
CA SER A 397 0.57 0.05 -5.50
C SER A 397 0.87 1.41 -6.14
N LYS A 398 0.73 2.52 -5.42
CA LYS A 398 1.00 3.85 -5.98
C LYS A 398 2.46 4.25 -5.85
N LYS A 399 3.05 4.67 -6.96
CA LYS A 399 4.41 5.23 -6.95
C LYS A 399 4.39 6.65 -6.38
N THR A 400 5.31 6.94 -5.47
CA THR A 400 5.52 8.29 -4.95
C THR A 400 5.91 9.26 -6.07
N LYS A 401 5.61 10.56 -5.90
CA LYS A 401 6.04 11.59 -6.87
C LYS A 401 7.56 11.55 -7.07
N LEU A 402 8.29 11.33 -5.98
CA LEU A 402 9.74 11.21 -5.98
C LEU A 402 10.22 9.98 -6.78
N ALA A 403 9.57 8.81 -6.65
CA ALA A 403 9.89 7.62 -7.42
C ALA A 403 9.65 7.81 -8.93
N ASN A 404 8.58 8.51 -9.30
CA ASN A 404 8.32 8.86 -10.70
C ASN A 404 9.39 9.77 -11.28
N LEU A 405 9.81 10.78 -10.54
CA LEU A 405 10.88 11.70 -10.94
C LEU A 405 12.21 10.96 -11.11
N VAL A 406 12.57 10.08 -10.17
CA VAL A 406 13.77 9.23 -10.27
C VAL A 406 13.73 8.34 -11.51
N ASN A 407 12.58 7.73 -11.83
CA ASN A 407 12.42 6.90 -13.03
C ASN A 407 12.58 7.70 -14.32
N GLN A 408 12.07 8.93 -14.39
CA GLN A 408 12.26 9.82 -15.54
C GLN A 408 13.73 10.20 -15.71
N ILE A 409 14.40 10.61 -14.63
CA ILE A 409 15.82 10.94 -14.63
C ILE A 409 16.65 9.74 -15.10
N SER A 410 16.37 8.54 -14.61
CA SER A 410 17.09 7.31 -15.00
C SER A 410 17.05 7.04 -16.52
N GLY A 411 15.94 7.35 -17.17
CA GLY A 411 15.81 7.19 -18.64
C GLY A 411 16.70 8.15 -19.43
N TYR A 412 16.76 9.42 -19.02
CA TYR A 412 17.66 10.41 -19.64
C TYR A 412 19.12 10.08 -19.31
N PHE A 413 19.41 9.71 -18.09
CA PHE A 413 20.74 9.38 -17.61
C PHE A 413 21.37 8.24 -18.42
N SER A 414 20.64 7.16 -18.70
CA SER A 414 21.17 6.04 -19.50
C SER A 414 21.59 6.46 -20.92
N ARG A 415 20.85 7.39 -21.56
CA ARG A 415 21.22 7.93 -22.88
C ARG A 415 22.48 8.78 -22.80
N THR A 416 22.55 9.66 -21.80
CA THR A 416 23.72 10.52 -21.56
C THR A 416 24.98 9.68 -21.33
N ILE A 417 24.89 8.61 -20.57
CA ILE A 417 26.03 7.72 -20.28
C ILE A 417 26.50 6.99 -21.53
N LEU A 418 25.60 6.52 -22.39
CA LEU A 418 26.00 5.87 -23.63
C LEU A 418 26.78 6.83 -24.55
N THR A 419 26.31 8.07 -24.63
CA THR A 419 27.04 9.13 -25.39
C THR A 419 28.36 9.46 -24.71
N LEU A 420 28.44 9.54 -23.40
CA LEU A 420 29.67 9.82 -22.67
C LEU A 420 30.69 8.69 -22.83
N ALA A 421 30.27 7.43 -22.80
CA ALA A 421 31.16 6.30 -23.08
C ALA A 421 31.72 6.31 -24.50
N LEU A 422 30.91 6.66 -25.51
CA LEU A 422 31.36 6.84 -26.86
C LEU A 422 32.37 8.00 -26.96
N LEU A 423 32.08 9.13 -26.32
CA LEU A 423 33.00 10.26 -26.25
C LEU A 423 34.30 9.89 -25.53
N CYS A 424 34.25 9.10 -24.47
CA CYS A 424 35.42 8.59 -23.77
C CYS A 424 36.29 7.74 -24.69
N PHE A 425 35.68 6.78 -25.45
CA PHE A 425 36.38 5.99 -26.43
C PHE A 425 37.08 6.87 -27.48
N CYS A 426 36.33 7.82 -28.07
CA CYS A 426 36.87 8.73 -29.10
C CYS A 426 37.99 9.62 -28.52
N PHE A 427 37.87 10.12 -27.34
CA PHE A 427 38.89 10.95 -26.67
C PHE A 427 40.19 10.17 -26.46
N TRP A 428 40.12 8.96 -25.92
CA TRP A 428 41.33 8.15 -25.70
C TRP A 428 41.94 7.66 -26.98
N PHE A 429 41.14 7.26 -27.96
CA PHE A 429 41.64 6.70 -29.24
C PHE A 429 42.17 7.78 -30.20
N PHE A 430 41.37 8.85 -30.44
CA PHE A 430 41.72 9.85 -31.44
C PHE A 430 42.54 11.03 -30.91
N TYR A 431 42.28 11.46 -29.63
CA TYR A 431 42.96 12.63 -29.08
C TYR A 431 44.24 12.27 -28.33
N LEU A 432 44.22 11.22 -27.50
CA LEU A 432 45.39 10.74 -26.76
C LEU A 432 46.22 9.72 -27.57
N ASN A 433 45.77 9.26 -28.75
CA ASN A 433 46.40 8.26 -29.60
C ASN A 433 46.77 6.95 -28.84
N GLU A 434 45.93 6.56 -27.88
CA GLU A 434 46.11 5.33 -27.12
C GLU A 434 45.60 4.10 -27.86
N SER A 435 45.98 2.92 -27.41
CA SER A 435 45.54 1.66 -28.04
C SER A 435 44.02 1.50 -28.02
N VAL A 436 43.46 0.77 -28.99
CA VAL A 436 42.03 0.39 -28.99
C VAL A 436 41.62 -0.31 -27.70
N GLU A 437 42.52 -1.14 -27.16
CA GLU A 437 42.35 -1.84 -25.88
C GLU A 437 42.07 -0.89 -24.73
N LYS A 438 42.99 0.06 -24.48
CA LYS A 438 42.90 1.02 -23.39
C LYS A 438 41.68 1.94 -23.54
N SER A 439 41.41 2.39 -24.74
CA SER A 439 40.25 3.23 -25.08
C SER A 439 38.93 2.51 -24.82
N LEU A 440 38.85 1.22 -25.19
CA LEU A 440 37.66 0.39 -25.01
C LEU A 440 37.42 0.07 -23.51
N ILE A 441 38.48 -0.25 -22.76
CA ILE A 441 38.41 -0.52 -21.31
C ILE A 441 37.89 0.68 -20.54
N ASN A 442 38.40 1.88 -20.88
CA ASN A 442 37.93 3.11 -20.23
C ASN A 442 36.45 3.41 -20.54
N ALA A 443 36.03 3.22 -21.82
CA ALA A 443 34.62 3.36 -22.19
C ALA A 443 33.72 2.32 -21.49
N ILE A 444 34.15 1.08 -21.35
CA ILE A 444 33.43 0.02 -20.59
C ILE A 444 33.35 0.39 -19.14
N SER A 445 34.43 0.91 -18.52
CA SER A 445 34.42 1.37 -17.13
C SER A 445 33.38 2.47 -16.89
N VAL A 446 33.26 3.44 -17.81
CA VAL A 446 32.24 4.49 -17.79
C VAL A 446 30.83 3.88 -17.87
N LEU A 447 30.59 2.90 -18.75
CA LEU A 447 29.28 2.25 -18.88
C LEU A 447 28.86 1.51 -17.61
N ILE A 448 29.78 0.84 -16.95
CA ILE A 448 29.50 -0.01 -15.77
C ILE A 448 29.28 0.87 -14.53
N ILE A 449 30.20 1.83 -14.26
CA ILE A 449 30.14 2.62 -13.03
C ILE A 449 28.93 3.55 -12.98
N ALA A 450 28.45 3.95 -14.13
CA ALA A 450 27.32 4.85 -14.29
C ALA A 450 25.94 4.18 -14.06
N CYS A 451 25.90 2.92 -13.65
CA CYS A 451 24.61 2.29 -13.35
C CYS A 451 23.88 3.02 -12.22
N PRO A 452 22.67 3.55 -12.42
CA PRO A 452 21.90 4.22 -11.36
C PRO A 452 21.18 3.24 -10.42
N CYS A 453 21.80 2.06 -10.14
CA CYS A 453 21.21 0.98 -9.37
C CYS A 453 20.81 1.42 -7.96
N ALA A 454 21.70 2.10 -7.25
CA ALA A 454 21.47 2.63 -5.91
C ALA A 454 20.34 3.68 -5.89
N LEU A 455 20.29 4.54 -6.91
CA LEU A 455 19.24 5.56 -7.07
C LEU A 455 17.86 4.94 -7.24
N ALA A 456 17.74 3.89 -8.06
CA ALA A 456 16.49 3.18 -8.31
C ALA A 456 15.98 2.41 -7.08
N LEU A 457 16.88 1.98 -6.18
CA LEU A 457 16.56 1.23 -4.97
C LEU A 457 16.17 2.11 -3.77
N ALA A 458 16.66 3.35 -3.72
CA ALA A 458 16.55 4.23 -2.56
C ALA A 458 15.11 4.39 -2.04
N THR A 459 14.16 4.67 -2.92
CA THR A 459 12.76 4.92 -2.54
C THR A 459 11.97 3.63 -2.27
N PRO A 460 11.94 2.61 -3.17
CA PRO A 460 11.07 1.45 -2.96
C PRO A 460 11.48 0.62 -1.73
N VAL A 461 12.77 0.42 -1.49
CA VAL A 461 13.24 -0.36 -0.32
C VAL A 461 12.90 0.36 0.98
N SER A 462 13.14 1.68 1.06
CA SER A 462 12.83 2.47 2.25
C SER A 462 11.33 2.46 2.56
N ASN A 463 10.48 2.63 1.55
CA ASN A 463 9.03 2.62 1.71
C ASN A 463 8.51 1.25 2.17
N LEU A 464 9.01 0.14 1.60
CA LEU A 464 8.60 -1.21 2.01
C LEU A 464 8.94 -1.49 3.49
N ILE A 465 10.15 -1.10 3.92
CA ILE A 465 10.55 -1.26 5.32
C ILE A 465 9.67 -0.40 6.24
N ALA A 466 9.35 0.83 5.82
CA ALA A 466 8.49 1.72 6.59
C ALA A 466 7.06 1.17 6.70
N LEU A 467 6.46 0.68 5.61
CA LEU A 467 5.14 0.03 5.62
C LEU A 467 5.12 -1.18 6.56
N SER A 468 6.16 -2.02 6.49
CA SER A 468 6.30 -3.18 7.38
C SER A 468 6.41 -2.77 8.85
N LYS A 469 7.18 -1.72 9.17
CA LYS A 469 7.30 -1.19 10.54
C LYS A 469 6.00 -0.57 11.01
N ALA A 470 5.34 0.22 10.17
CA ALA A 470 4.05 0.84 10.46
C ALA A 470 3.00 -0.22 10.86
N PHE A 471 2.92 -1.29 10.08
CA PHE A 471 2.00 -2.39 10.36
C PHE A 471 2.26 -3.03 11.73
N ARG A 472 3.52 -3.24 12.11
CA ARG A 472 3.87 -3.75 13.46
C ARG A 472 3.45 -2.81 14.60
N HIS A 473 3.33 -1.51 14.30
CA HIS A 473 2.82 -0.50 15.23
C HIS A 473 1.30 -0.29 15.08
N HIS A 474 0.58 -1.23 14.40
CA HIS A 474 -0.86 -1.16 14.16
C HIS A 474 -1.30 0.06 13.35
N ILE A 475 -0.46 0.50 12.42
CA ILE A 475 -0.70 1.62 11.50
C ILE A 475 -0.76 1.06 10.08
N LEU A 476 -1.89 1.23 9.40
CA LEU A 476 -2.08 0.84 8.02
C LEU A 476 -2.03 2.07 7.10
N PHE A 477 -1.02 2.12 6.24
CA PHE A 477 -0.96 3.08 5.13
C PHE A 477 -1.62 2.47 3.88
N LYS A 478 -2.54 3.18 3.26
CA LYS A 478 -3.23 2.73 2.05
C LYS A 478 -2.27 2.60 0.86
N ASP A 479 -1.27 3.47 0.77
CA ASP A 479 -0.20 3.37 -0.21
C ASP A 479 1.11 4.04 0.25
N SER A 480 2.20 3.76 -0.47
CA SER A 480 3.52 4.28 -0.12
C SER A 480 3.67 5.80 -0.32
N SER A 481 2.82 6.43 -1.15
CA SER A 481 2.86 7.88 -1.38
C SER A 481 2.37 8.65 -0.15
N VAL A 482 1.55 8.01 0.68
CA VAL A 482 1.04 8.60 1.92
C VAL A 482 2.17 8.90 2.90
N ILE A 483 3.21 8.05 2.97
CA ILE A 483 4.40 8.28 3.81
C ILE A 483 5.08 9.60 3.41
N GLU A 484 5.26 9.81 2.09
CA GLU A 484 5.84 11.05 1.58
C GLU A 484 4.94 12.27 1.87
N ASN A 485 3.63 12.13 1.66
CA ASN A 485 2.67 13.21 1.88
C ASN A 485 2.59 13.59 3.37
N LEU A 486 2.48 12.60 4.28
CA LEU A 486 2.42 12.84 5.71
C LEU A 486 3.67 13.55 6.23
N SER A 487 4.87 13.17 5.74
CA SER A 487 6.12 13.85 6.12
C SER A 487 6.14 15.32 5.74
N LYS A 488 5.35 15.73 4.73
CA LYS A 488 5.28 17.09 4.19
C LYS A 488 4.09 17.89 4.70
N CYS A 489 3.18 17.29 5.49
CA CYS A 489 2.06 18.01 6.08
C CYS A 489 2.56 19.07 7.06
N ASP A 490 2.01 20.29 6.94
CA ASP A 490 2.35 21.45 7.77
C ASP A 490 1.15 21.93 8.61
N PHE A 491 -0.04 21.45 8.28
CA PHE A 491 -1.30 21.78 8.97
C PHE A 491 -2.06 20.51 9.34
N ALA A 492 -2.43 20.37 10.62
CA ALA A 492 -3.20 19.23 11.13
C ALA A 492 -4.58 19.69 11.62
N VAL A 493 -5.63 19.10 11.09
CA VAL A 493 -7.02 19.36 11.45
C VAL A 493 -7.61 18.12 12.08
N PHE A 494 -8.23 18.27 13.24
CA PHE A 494 -8.83 17.19 13.99
C PHE A 494 -10.33 17.43 14.15
N ASP A 495 -11.13 16.37 13.94
CA ASP A 495 -12.47 16.36 14.52
C ASP A 495 -12.36 16.20 16.04
N LYS A 496 -13.34 16.73 16.79
CA LYS A 496 -13.36 16.62 18.23
C LYS A 496 -13.88 15.25 18.68
N THR A 497 -15.10 14.93 18.29
CA THR A 497 -15.87 13.80 18.79
C THR A 497 -15.39 12.49 18.15
N GLY A 498 -15.10 11.48 18.99
CA GLY A 498 -14.58 10.20 18.49
C GLY A 498 -13.09 10.22 18.09
N ILE A 499 -12.45 11.41 17.92
CA ILE A 499 -11.02 11.55 17.58
C ILE A 499 -10.23 12.07 18.78
N LEU A 500 -10.35 13.36 19.12
CA LEU A 500 -9.66 13.94 20.28
C LEU A 500 -10.28 13.51 21.61
N THR A 501 -11.57 13.19 21.59
CA THR A 501 -12.31 12.66 22.73
C THR A 501 -12.84 11.25 22.42
N LYS A 502 -13.10 10.49 23.47
CA LYS A 502 -13.86 9.25 23.37
C LYS A 502 -15.31 9.56 23.02
N ALA A 503 -16.02 8.61 22.40
CA ALA A 503 -17.46 8.73 22.15
C ALA A 503 -18.28 8.67 23.46
N GLU A 504 -17.71 8.09 24.52
CA GLU A 504 -18.29 8.01 25.83
C GLU A 504 -18.10 9.32 26.60
N LEU A 505 -19.13 9.72 27.35
CA LEU A 505 -19.11 10.88 28.23
C LEU A 505 -18.92 10.42 29.69
N GLN A 506 -18.33 11.27 30.49
CA GLN A 506 -18.19 11.02 31.93
C GLN A 506 -19.07 12.00 32.70
N VAL A 507 -19.71 11.52 33.78
CA VAL A 507 -20.45 12.38 34.72
C VAL A 507 -19.44 13.19 35.52
N GLU A 508 -19.47 14.51 35.37
CA GLU A 508 -18.61 15.46 36.11
C GLU A 508 -19.29 15.95 37.38
N GLN A 509 -20.56 16.37 37.23
CA GLN A 509 -21.39 16.82 38.38
C GLN A 509 -22.72 16.10 38.34
N PHE A 510 -23.30 15.87 39.51
CA PHE A 510 -24.59 15.24 39.61
C PHE A 510 -25.33 15.72 40.84
N TYR A 511 -26.65 15.62 40.78
CA TYR A 511 -27.57 15.78 41.91
C TYR A 511 -28.52 14.59 41.89
N LEU A 512 -28.71 13.97 43.02
CA LEU A 512 -29.70 12.91 43.24
C LEU A 512 -30.55 13.27 44.44
N SER A 513 -31.86 13.30 44.25
CA SER A 513 -32.82 13.52 45.33
C SER A 513 -32.90 12.29 46.26
N GLU A 514 -33.12 12.49 47.54
CA GLU A 514 -33.38 11.40 48.51
C GLU A 514 -34.61 10.55 48.16
N LYS A 515 -35.54 11.09 47.39
CA LYS A 515 -36.72 10.39 46.89
C LYS A 515 -36.48 9.48 45.68
N LEU A 516 -35.27 9.52 45.11
CA LEU A 516 -34.94 8.79 43.89
C LEU A 516 -34.55 7.35 44.18
N ASP A 517 -35.26 6.38 43.59
CA ASP A 517 -34.72 5.03 43.45
C ASP A 517 -33.76 4.94 42.27
N THR A 518 -32.48 4.78 42.56
CA THR A 518 -31.41 4.67 41.55
C THR A 518 -31.55 3.42 40.67
N ASN A 519 -32.20 2.35 41.14
CA ASN A 519 -32.45 1.14 40.37
C ASN A 519 -33.56 1.37 39.32
N GLU A 520 -34.63 2.12 39.70
CA GLU A 520 -35.67 2.54 38.74
C GLU A 520 -35.05 3.41 37.64
N LEU A 521 -34.22 4.41 37.99
CA LEU A 521 -33.55 5.27 37.03
C LEU A 521 -32.62 4.47 36.11
N TYR A 522 -31.81 3.57 36.67
CA TYR A 522 -30.92 2.72 35.86
C TYR A 522 -31.71 1.84 34.90
N THR A 523 -32.82 1.26 35.34
CA THR A 523 -33.69 0.45 34.51
C THR A 523 -34.32 1.27 33.40
N PHE A 524 -34.83 2.48 33.68
CA PHE A 524 -35.34 3.41 32.69
C PHE A 524 -34.30 3.80 31.63
N LEU A 525 -33.08 4.15 32.06
CA LEU A 525 -31.98 4.50 31.14
C LEU A 525 -31.54 3.32 30.26
N SER A 526 -31.66 2.08 30.77
CA SER A 526 -31.31 0.87 30.00
C SER A 526 -32.22 0.63 28.79
N LEU A 527 -33.35 1.33 28.69
CA LEU A 527 -34.27 1.31 27.54
C LEU A 527 -33.75 2.14 26.34
N SER A 528 -32.78 3.03 26.57
CA SER A 528 -32.23 3.90 25.54
C SER A 528 -30.80 3.48 25.16
N LYS A 529 -30.53 3.49 23.85
CA LYS A 529 -29.17 3.29 23.32
C LYS A 529 -28.38 4.61 23.18
N HIS A 530 -28.95 5.74 23.60
CA HIS A 530 -28.32 7.04 23.47
C HIS A 530 -27.05 7.14 24.31
N PRO A 531 -25.93 7.72 23.84
CA PRO A 531 -24.66 7.81 24.58
C PRO A 531 -24.80 8.43 25.97
N ILE A 532 -25.57 9.51 26.12
CA ILE A 532 -25.83 10.17 27.42
C ILE A 532 -26.51 9.19 28.40
N ALA A 533 -27.56 8.50 27.94
CA ALA A 533 -28.28 7.54 28.79
C ALA A 533 -27.37 6.37 29.23
N LYS A 534 -26.50 5.92 28.30
CA LYS A 534 -25.51 4.89 28.57
C LYS A 534 -24.48 5.33 29.61
N SER A 535 -23.94 6.55 29.45
CA SER A 535 -22.94 7.10 30.39
C SER A 535 -23.51 7.32 31.79
N VAL A 536 -24.73 7.87 31.90
CA VAL A 536 -25.40 8.00 33.19
C VAL A 536 -25.76 6.63 33.78
N GLY A 537 -26.21 5.69 32.96
CA GLY A 537 -26.51 4.32 33.40
C GLY A 537 -25.27 3.61 33.95
N GLU A 538 -24.12 3.71 33.27
CA GLU A 538 -22.85 3.14 33.73
C GLU A 538 -22.39 3.76 35.06
N PHE A 539 -22.53 5.09 35.20
CA PHE A 539 -22.23 5.81 36.43
C PHE A 539 -23.08 5.28 37.60
N LEU A 540 -24.38 5.05 37.39
CA LEU A 540 -25.28 4.50 38.41
C LEU A 540 -24.93 3.03 38.74
N ARG A 541 -24.59 2.23 37.71
CA ARG A 541 -24.16 0.84 37.88
C ARG A 541 -22.92 0.72 38.77
N GLN A 542 -21.91 1.57 38.53
CA GLN A 542 -20.69 1.62 39.35
C GLN A 542 -20.96 1.97 40.80
N ARG A 543 -22.09 2.65 41.10
CA ARG A 543 -22.57 2.98 42.45
C ARG A 543 -23.52 1.93 43.03
N GLY A 544 -23.65 0.78 42.38
CA GLY A 544 -24.40 -0.36 42.90
C GLY A 544 -25.85 -0.46 42.38
N ALA A 545 -26.30 0.41 41.49
CA ALA A 545 -27.63 0.30 40.91
C ALA A 545 -27.78 -1.01 40.09
N LYS A 546 -28.90 -1.69 40.26
CA LYS A 546 -29.22 -2.95 39.59
C LYS A 546 -30.43 -2.78 38.69
N LYS A 547 -30.42 -3.50 37.56
CA LYS A 547 -31.56 -3.53 36.66
C LYS A 547 -32.71 -4.30 37.29
N LEU A 548 -33.86 -3.65 37.42
CA LEU A 548 -35.09 -4.26 37.90
C LEU A 548 -35.94 -4.80 36.73
N ASN A 549 -36.78 -5.75 37.02
CA ASN A 549 -37.75 -6.25 36.04
C ASN A 549 -39.02 -5.39 36.08
N LEU A 550 -38.98 -4.18 35.45
CA LEU A 550 -40.08 -3.20 35.43
C LEU A 550 -40.67 -3.15 34.02
N ASP A 551 -41.99 -3.14 33.93
CA ASP A 551 -42.72 -3.07 32.66
C ASP A 551 -43.12 -1.61 32.33
N PHE A 552 -42.23 -0.88 31.69
CA PHE A 552 -42.48 0.49 31.23
C PHE A 552 -43.40 0.48 30.02
N LYS A 553 -44.53 1.19 30.13
CA LYS A 553 -45.50 1.37 29.06
C LYS A 553 -45.30 2.72 28.36
N GLU A 554 -45.88 2.86 27.15
CA GLU A 554 -45.81 4.10 26.36
C GLU A 554 -44.43 4.67 26.16
N LEU A 555 -43.42 3.78 25.95
CA LEU A 555 -42.03 4.20 25.74
C LEU A 555 -41.89 5.02 24.45
N GLN A 556 -41.48 6.26 24.59
CA GLN A 556 -41.22 7.17 23.48
C GLN A 556 -39.80 7.70 23.56
N ASN A 557 -39.02 7.44 22.52
CA ASN A 557 -37.70 8.01 22.36
C ASN A 557 -37.77 9.19 21.37
N ILE A 558 -37.70 10.39 21.91
CA ILE A 558 -37.87 11.65 21.12
C ILE A 558 -36.49 12.14 20.69
N SER A 559 -36.25 12.11 19.40
CA SER A 559 -34.95 12.48 18.81
C SER A 559 -34.48 13.86 19.24
N ALA A 560 -33.22 13.98 19.64
CA ALA A 560 -32.57 15.19 20.14
C ALA A 560 -33.24 15.83 21.39
N ARG A 561 -34.15 15.15 22.06
CA ARG A 561 -34.87 15.63 23.23
C ARG A 561 -34.66 14.73 24.45
N GLY A 562 -35.15 13.50 24.42
CA GLY A 562 -35.06 12.60 25.56
C GLY A 562 -35.96 11.37 25.45
N LEU A 563 -36.13 10.73 26.59
CA LEU A 563 -36.91 9.50 26.79
C LEU A 563 -38.12 9.79 27.67
N LYS A 564 -39.29 9.27 27.30
CA LYS A 564 -40.53 9.36 28.05
C LYS A 564 -41.12 7.96 28.20
N ALA A 565 -41.55 7.61 29.38
CA ALA A 565 -42.24 6.34 29.62
C ALA A 565 -43.21 6.47 30.84
N ASN A 566 -44.14 5.55 30.92
CA ASN A 566 -45.12 5.46 32.04
C ASN A 566 -44.89 4.13 32.79
N LEU A 567 -44.81 4.20 34.11
CA LEU A 567 -44.70 3.05 34.97
C LEU A 567 -45.78 3.15 36.07
N ASN A 568 -46.75 2.27 36.07
CA ASN A 568 -47.86 2.22 37.06
C ASN A 568 -48.63 3.55 37.23
N GLY A 569 -48.78 4.34 36.16
CA GLY A 569 -49.42 5.63 36.19
C GLY A 569 -48.49 6.81 36.53
N GLU A 570 -47.23 6.57 36.82
CA GLU A 570 -46.22 7.60 37.06
C GLU A 570 -45.47 7.92 35.78
N LEU A 571 -45.31 9.18 35.49
CA LEU A 571 -44.64 9.68 34.28
C LEU A 571 -43.14 9.84 34.54
N PHE A 572 -42.33 9.13 33.74
CA PHE A 572 -40.89 9.21 33.73
C PHE A 572 -40.42 10.02 32.53
N LEU A 573 -39.65 11.06 32.80
CA LEU A 573 -39.04 11.93 31.76
C LEU A 573 -37.55 12.03 31.97
N GLY A 574 -36.79 11.70 30.95
CA GLY A 574 -35.33 11.81 30.99
C GLY A 574 -34.80 12.49 29.74
N GLY A 575 -34.11 13.62 29.86
CA GLY A 575 -33.61 14.32 28.67
C GLY A 575 -32.96 15.66 28.96
N ASN A 576 -32.85 16.49 27.90
CA ASN A 576 -32.27 17.81 28.00
C ASN A 576 -33.24 18.84 28.57
N GLU A 577 -32.75 20.06 28.90
CA GLU A 577 -33.51 21.17 29.43
C GLU A 577 -34.74 21.52 28.57
N VAL A 578 -34.60 21.52 27.25
CA VAL A 578 -35.69 21.88 26.32
C VAL A 578 -36.83 20.87 26.42
N PHE A 579 -36.49 19.57 26.50
CA PHE A 579 -37.47 18.50 26.62
C PHE A 579 -38.29 18.58 27.92
N LEU A 580 -37.65 18.90 29.06
CA LEU A 580 -38.34 19.05 30.33
C LEU A 580 -39.24 20.28 30.34
N ARG A 581 -38.79 21.40 29.75
CA ARG A 581 -39.63 22.62 29.61
C ARG A 581 -40.85 22.41 28.70
N GLU A 582 -40.71 21.64 27.62
CA GLU A 582 -41.85 21.24 26.77
C GLU A 582 -42.89 20.42 27.52
N ASN A 583 -42.44 19.67 28.57
CA ASN A 583 -43.34 18.92 29.47
C ASN A 583 -43.69 19.71 30.75
N HIS A 584 -43.63 21.04 30.70
CA HIS A 584 -44.08 21.98 31.78
C HIS A 584 -43.26 21.92 33.07
N ILE A 585 -42.02 21.39 33.04
CA ILE A 585 -41.13 21.37 34.19
C ILE A 585 -40.23 22.62 34.18
N LYS A 586 -40.28 23.41 35.29
CA LYS A 586 -39.45 24.62 35.41
C LYS A 586 -38.01 24.23 35.78
N ILE A 587 -37.05 24.79 35.02
CA ILE A 587 -35.60 24.68 35.26
C ILE A 587 -35.06 26.10 35.41
N GLU A 588 -34.52 26.39 36.58
CA GLU A 588 -34.00 27.74 36.90
C GLU A 588 -32.54 27.95 36.46
N LYS A 589 -31.79 26.88 36.31
CA LYS A 589 -30.34 26.94 36.00
C LYS A 589 -30.09 26.82 34.49
N LYS A 590 -29.41 27.79 33.92
CA LYS A 590 -28.90 27.70 32.52
C LYS A 590 -27.61 26.88 32.54
N ILE A 591 -27.57 25.80 31.79
CA ILE A 591 -26.43 24.88 31.73
C ILE A 591 -25.85 24.92 30.32
N GLU A 592 -24.53 25.12 30.21
CA GLU A 592 -23.81 25.25 28.93
C GLU A 592 -23.20 23.94 28.48
N ASN A 593 -22.92 23.01 29.39
CA ASN A 593 -22.39 21.67 29.11
C ASN A 593 -23.46 20.66 28.70
N SER A 594 -23.02 19.51 28.18
CA SER A 594 -23.92 18.35 27.98
C SER A 594 -24.52 17.93 29.31
N HIS A 595 -25.83 17.79 29.36
CA HIS A 595 -26.53 17.51 30.59
C HIS A 595 -27.71 16.56 30.37
N PHE A 596 -28.11 15.91 31.44
CA PHE A 596 -29.27 15.04 31.50
C PHE A 596 -30.04 15.29 32.77
N PHE A 597 -31.31 15.59 32.62
CA PHE A 597 -32.28 15.68 33.72
C PHE A 597 -33.14 14.45 33.75
N PHE A 598 -33.49 14.03 34.95
CA PHE A 598 -34.51 13.03 35.19
C PHE A 598 -35.61 13.58 36.09
N ALA A 599 -36.83 13.46 35.64
CA ALA A 599 -38.00 13.87 36.41
C ALA A 599 -39.03 12.75 36.46
N LYS A 600 -39.73 12.66 37.60
CA LYS A 600 -40.84 11.75 37.88
C LYS A 600 -42.02 12.57 38.38
N ASN A 601 -43.18 12.41 37.74
CA ASN A 601 -44.41 13.15 38.10
C ASN A 601 -44.19 14.69 38.20
N ASN A 602 -43.51 15.28 37.22
CA ASN A 602 -43.17 16.73 37.14
C ASN A 602 -42.17 17.24 38.22
N GLU A 603 -41.62 16.39 39.09
CA GLU A 603 -40.54 16.74 40.03
C GLU A 603 -39.18 16.30 39.48
N ILE A 604 -38.19 17.20 39.47
CA ILE A 604 -36.81 16.84 39.05
C ILE A 604 -36.16 16.07 40.19
N LEU A 605 -35.86 14.77 39.99
CA LEU A 605 -35.22 13.89 40.95
C LEU A 605 -33.73 13.68 40.72
N ALA A 606 -33.24 13.88 39.50
CA ALA A 606 -31.81 13.82 39.25
C ALA A 606 -31.38 14.79 38.14
N PHE A 607 -30.13 15.18 38.26
CA PHE A 607 -29.40 15.99 37.25
C PHE A 607 -28.00 15.47 37.14
N PHE A 608 -27.52 15.39 35.89
CA PHE A 608 -26.14 14.98 35.54
C PHE A 608 -25.58 15.95 34.56
N GLU A 609 -24.37 16.47 34.84
CA GLU A 609 -23.53 17.21 33.91
C GLU A 609 -22.45 16.28 33.37
N LEU A 610 -22.33 16.20 32.07
CA LEU A 610 -21.45 15.26 31.41
C LEU A 610 -20.35 16.00 30.64
N GLU A 611 -19.15 15.43 30.68
CA GLU A 611 -17.96 15.93 30.00
C GLU A 611 -17.38 14.89 29.02
N SER A 612 -16.81 15.39 27.94
CA SER A 612 -16.08 14.55 26.98
C SER A 612 -14.72 14.17 27.56
N ILE A 613 -14.40 12.88 27.53
CA ILE A 613 -13.10 12.35 28.00
C ILE A 613 -12.09 12.48 26.88
N LEU A 614 -10.93 13.10 27.13
CA LEU A 614 -9.82 13.13 26.18
C LEU A 614 -9.32 11.71 25.87
N ARG A 615 -9.06 11.45 24.59
CA ARG A 615 -8.48 10.18 24.15
C ARG A 615 -7.01 10.10 24.58
N GLU A 616 -6.56 8.87 24.85
CA GLU A 616 -5.17 8.62 25.23
C GLU A 616 -4.20 9.10 24.16
N GLY A 617 -3.15 9.81 24.58
CA GLY A 617 -2.14 10.37 23.68
C GLY A 617 -2.53 11.69 23.00
N ALA A 618 -3.75 12.25 23.23
CA ALA A 618 -4.17 13.49 22.60
C ALA A 618 -3.25 14.65 22.97
N LYS A 619 -2.95 14.83 24.26
CA LYS A 619 -2.05 15.91 24.74
C LYS A 619 -0.63 15.76 24.18
N ASP A 620 -0.10 14.54 24.20
CA ASP A 620 1.27 14.25 23.73
C ASP A 620 1.39 14.52 22.23
N LEU A 621 0.40 14.08 21.43
CA LEU A 621 0.36 14.33 19.99
C LEU A 621 0.33 15.82 19.66
N ILE A 622 -0.57 16.59 20.30
CA ILE A 622 -0.67 18.02 20.02
C ILE A 622 0.61 18.76 20.42
N ALA A 623 1.19 18.45 21.59
CA ALA A 623 2.46 18.98 22.00
C ALA A 623 3.61 18.64 21.00
N TYR A 624 3.64 17.40 20.52
CA TYR A 624 4.56 16.96 19.49
C TYR A 624 4.40 17.77 18.18
N LEU A 625 3.17 17.91 17.68
CA LEU A 625 2.91 18.66 16.45
C LEU A 625 3.30 20.13 16.56
N GLN A 626 3.02 20.77 17.70
CA GLN A 626 3.43 22.13 17.98
C GLN A 626 4.95 22.30 18.06
N LYS A 627 5.65 21.33 18.71
CA LYS A 627 7.13 21.28 18.74
C LYS A 627 7.73 21.17 17.35
N GLU A 628 7.11 20.39 16.46
CA GLU A 628 7.46 20.24 15.05
C GLU A 628 7.00 21.44 14.18
N LYS A 629 6.53 22.53 14.81
CA LYS A 629 6.05 23.76 14.16
C LYS A 629 4.90 23.52 13.17
N LYS A 630 4.07 22.51 13.41
CA LYS A 630 2.84 22.25 12.65
C LYS A 630 1.71 23.10 13.21
N GLN A 631 0.89 23.67 12.34
CA GLN A 631 -0.33 24.33 12.76
C GLN A 631 -1.40 23.28 13.09
N VAL A 632 -2.17 23.52 14.15
CA VAL A 632 -3.21 22.60 14.60
C VAL A 632 -4.54 23.32 14.70
N MET A 633 -5.62 22.69 14.24
CA MET A 633 -6.97 23.23 14.28
C MET A 633 -7.99 22.14 14.66
N ILE A 634 -9.03 22.53 15.41
CA ILE A 634 -10.19 21.66 15.69
C ILE A 634 -11.36 22.13 14.82
N LEU A 635 -12.00 21.17 14.10
CA LEU A 635 -13.27 21.37 13.40
C LEU A 635 -14.31 20.44 14.02
N SER A 636 -15.39 20.97 14.60
CA SER A 636 -16.41 20.16 15.25
C SER A 636 -17.83 20.67 14.99
N GLY A 637 -18.78 19.74 14.90
CA GLY A 637 -20.21 20.02 14.91
C GLY A 637 -20.77 20.42 16.29
N ASP A 638 -20.00 20.23 17.36
CA ASP A 638 -20.41 20.50 18.73
C ASP A 638 -20.49 22.02 19.01
N ASN A 639 -21.15 22.34 20.12
CA ASN A 639 -21.31 23.72 20.56
C ASN A 639 -19.97 24.40 20.90
N LYS A 640 -19.93 25.71 20.81
CA LYS A 640 -18.71 26.51 20.98
C LYS A 640 -18.04 26.29 22.34
N PHE A 641 -18.82 26.18 23.43
CA PHE A 641 -18.30 26.01 24.79
C PHE A 641 -17.53 24.68 24.94
N SER A 642 -18.13 23.59 24.48
CA SER A 642 -17.50 22.25 24.52
C SER A 642 -16.22 22.18 23.69
N VAL A 643 -16.21 22.80 22.51
CA VAL A 643 -15.00 22.82 21.64
C VAL A 643 -13.91 23.69 22.26
N GLN A 644 -14.28 24.85 22.81
CA GLN A 644 -13.35 25.76 23.48
C GLN A 644 -12.70 25.14 24.71
N LYS A 645 -13.45 24.39 25.53
CA LYS A 645 -12.95 23.68 26.70
C LYS A 645 -11.85 22.69 26.30
N ILE A 646 -12.11 21.86 25.29
CA ILE A 646 -11.13 20.88 24.75
C ILE A 646 -9.93 21.60 24.12
N ALA A 647 -10.15 22.64 23.34
CA ALA A 647 -9.08 23.44 22.74
C ALA A 647 -8.14 24.01 23.80
N ASN A 648 -8.68 24.58 24.87
CA ASN A 648 -7.90 25.11 25.99
C ASN A 648 -7.13 24.00 26.73
N GLN A 649 -7.74 22.84 26.98
CA GLN A 649 -7.09 21.69 27.62
C GLN A 649 -5.90 21.14 26.82
N LEU A 650 -5.96 21.27 25.47
CA LEU A 650 -4.93 20.81 24.54
C LEU A 650 -3.97 21.94 24.09
N GLY A 651 -4.21 23.21 24.50
CA GLY A 651 -3.39 24.34 24.08
C GLY A 651 -3.53 24.68 22.58
N ILE A 652 -4.73 24.46 21.98
CA ILE A 652 -5.01 24.73 20.57
C ILE A 652 -5.72 26.08 20.46
N SER A 653 -5.13 27.03 19.72
CA SER A 653 -5.70 28.38 19.53
C SER A 653 -6.76 28.43 18.43
N ASN A 654 -6.60 27.58 17.39
CA ASN A 654 -7.45 27.59 16.23
C ASN A 654 -8.55 26.54 16.34
N TYR A 655 -9.81 26.96 16.42
CA TYR A 655 -10.94 26.03 16.41
C TYR A 655 -12.18 26.64 15.77
N LYS A 656 -13.01 25.80 15.16
CA LYS A 656 -14.36 26.14 14.69
C LYS A 656 -15.35 25.15 15.26
N ALA A 657 -16.43 25.68 15.82
CA ALA A 657 -17.52 24.94 16.43
C ALA A 657 -18.80 25.06 15.60
N SER A 658 -19.79 24.21 15.88
CA SER A 658 -21.09 24.19 15.20
C SER A 658 -21.00 24.09 13.68
N CYS A 659 -19.98 23.36 13.17
CA CYS A 659 -19.74 23.15 11.75
C CYS A 659 -20.66 22.05 11.20
N LEU A 660 -21.40 22.34 10.15
CA LEU A 660 -22.06 21.33 9.34
C LEU A 660 -21.01 20.56 8.50
N PRO A 661 -21.31 19.36 8.01
CA PRO A 661 -20.39 18.61 7.13
C PRO A 661 -19.86 19.40 5.95
N GLU A 662 -20.72 20.23 5.33
CA GLU A 662 -20.36 21.11 4.23
C GLU A 662 -19.39 22.23 4.65
N ASP A 663 -19.53 22.75 5.89
CA ASP A 663 -18.64 23.78 6.41
C ASP A 663 -17.25 23.22 6.66
N LYS A 664 -17.16 21.98 7.21
CA LYS A 664 -15.89 21.26 7.37
C LYS A 664 -15.20 21.07 6.02
N MET A 665 -15.95 20.65 5.01
CA MET A 665 -15.44 20.47 3.64
C MET A 665 -14.89 21.79 3.07
N ARG A 666 -15.66 22.88 3.11
CA ARG A 666 -15.26 24.19 2.61
C ARG A 666 -14.02 24.73 3.32
N GLU A 667 -13.91 24.49 4.63
CA GLU A 667 -12.75 24.96 5.38
C GLU A 667 -11.48 24.17 4.99
N LEU A 668 -11.59 22.84 4.86
CA LEU A 668 -10.48 22.00 4.40
C LEU A 668 -10.06 22.35 2.97
N GLU A 669 -11.01 22.62 2.08
CA GLU A 669 -10.72 23.07 0.72
C GLU A 669 -9.92 24.39 0.71
N LYS A 670 -10.31 25.38 1.51
CA LYS A 670 -9.57 26.66 1.66
C LYS A 670 -8.16 26.43 2.21
N LEU A 671 -8.02 25.60 3.25
CA LEU A 671 -6.73 25.31 3.85
C LEU A 671 -5.82 24.56 2.87
N SER A 672 -6.36 23.63 2.09
CA SER A 672 -5.61 22.80 1.14
C SER A 672 -5.06 23.59 -0.05
N GLN A 673 -5.57 24.79 -0.33
CA GLN A 673 -5.00 25.69 -1.35
C GLN A 673 -3.65 26.28 -0.93
N ARG A 674 -3.39 26.41 0.38
CA ARG A 674 -2.18 27.05 0.92
C ARG A 674 -1.29 26.12 1.70
N HIS A 675 -1.84 25.06 2.26
CA HIS A 675 -1.18 24.11 3.16
C HIS A 675 -1.32 22.67 2.68
N LYS A 676 -0.43 21.81 3.10
CA LYS A 676 -0.61 20.35 3.03
C LYS A 676 -1.31 19.88 4.29
N VAL A 677 -2.62 19.78 4.18
CA VAL A 677 -3.51 19.51 5.30
C VAL A 677 -3.58 18.01 5.58
N LEU A 678 -3.33 17.64 6.84
CA LEU A 678 -3.75 16.38 7.42
C LEU A 678 -5.13 16.57 8.03
N PHE A 679 -6.06 15.66 7.79
CA PHE A 679 -7.36 15.62 8.49
C PHE A 679 -7.58 14.28 9.17
N VAL A 680 -7.99 14.33 10.44
CA VAL A 680 -8.32 13.16 11.25
C VAL A 680 -9.80 13.21 11.62
N GLY A 681 -10.57 12.25 11.10
CA GLY A 681 -12.02 12.16 11.30
C GLY A 681 -12.49 10.71 11.42
N ASP A 682 -13.68 10.48 12.03
CA ASP A 682 -14.21 9.12 12.32
C ASP A 682 -15.58 8.84 11.71
N GLY A 683 -16.34 9.88 11.36
CA GLY A 683 -17.75 9.80 11.06
C GLY A 683 -18.11 9.70 9.58
N ILE A 684 -19.36 9.31 9.33
CA ILE A 684 -20.01 9.40 8.03
C ILE A 684 -20.02 10.87 7.55
N ASN A 685 -20.18 11.80 8.49
CA ASN A 685 -20.22 13.24 8.25
C ASN A 685 -18.88 13.80 7.75
N ASP A 686 -17.78 13.12 8.04
CA ASP A 686 -16.42 13.53 7.67
C ASP A 686 -15.94 12.92 6.34
N ALA A 687 -16.67 11.96 5.78
CA ALA A 687 -16.26 11.24 4.57
C ALA A 687 -16.00 12.17 3.37
N LEU A 688 -16.79 13.25 3.24
CA LEU A 688 -16.57 14.28 2.22
C LEU A 688 -15.32 15.13 2.53
N ALA A 689 -15.12 15.49 3.79
CA ALA A 689 -13.98 16.27 4.26
C ALA A 689 -12.65 15.52 4.08
N LEU A 690 -12.62 14.20 4.33
CA LEU A 690 -11.46 13.33 4.14
C LEU A 690 -10.89 13.41 2.70
N LYS A 691 -11.73 13.57 1.69
CA LYS A 691 -11.31 13.66 0.28
C LYS A 691 -10.52 14.91 -0.08
N PHE A 692 -10.67 16.01 0.67
CA PHE A 692 -9.98 17.27 0.41
C PHE A 692 -8.65 17.39 1.16
N ALA A 693 -8.37 16.50 2.10
CA ALA A 693 -7.11 16.46 2.81
C ALA A 693 -5.97 15.92 1.92
N ALA A 694 -4.75 16.39 2.13
CA ALA A 694 -3.56 15.83 1.50
C ALA A 694 -3.24 14.44 2.09
N VAL A 695 -3.62 14.22 3.36
CA VAL A 695 -3.59 12.92 4.05
C VAL A 695 -4.82 12.84 4.93
N ALA A 696 -5.63 11.82 4.71
CA ALA A 696 -6.82 11.51 5.49
C ALA A 696 -6.54 10.36 6.47
N ILE A 697 -6.88 10.54 7.73
CA ILE A 697 -6.65 9.52 8.78
C ILE A 697 -7.94 9.22 9.52
N THR A 698 -8.16 7.95 9.80
CA THR A 698 -9.25 7.52 10.68
C THR A 698 -8.78 6.47 11.68
N LEU A 699 -9.53 6.35 12.77
CA LEU A 699 -9.38 5.30 13.76
C LEU A 699 -10.20 4.07 13.33
N ARG A 700 -9.88 2.92 13.89
CA ARG A 700 -10.62 1.67 13.63
C ARG A 700 -12.11 1.75 13.99
N GLU A 701 -12.47 2.52 15.03
CA GLU A 701 -13.85 2.78 15.43
C GLU A 701 -14.62 3.66 14.43
N GLY A 702 -13.93 4.26 13.48
CA GLY A 702 -14.55 5.06 12.44
C GLY A 702 -15.54 4.27 11.59
N SER A 703 -16.45 4.98 10.94
CA SER A 703 -17.41 4.37 10.02
C SER A 703 -16.74 3.66 8.84
N ASP A 704 -17.38 2.65 8.27
CA ASP A 704 -16.88 1.96 7.06
C ASP A 704 -16.55 2.96 5.93
N LEU A 705 -17.38 4.01 5.77
CA LEU A 705 -17.14 5.09 4.80
C LEU A 705 -15.89 5.92 5.13
N ALA A 706 -15.61 6.20 6.40
CA ALA A 706 -14.39 6.90 6.80
C ALA A 706 -13.16 6.02 6.55
N ILE A 707 -13.23 4.72 6.85
CA ILE A 707 -12.16 3.76 6.58
C ILE A 707 -11.85 3.67 5.08
N GLU A 708 -12.87 3.61 4.23
CA GLU A 708 -12.67 3.55 2.77
C GLU A 708 -12.05 4.82 2.19
N ASN A 709 -12.38 6.00 2.74
CA ASN A 709 -11.89 7.30 2.26
C ASN A 709 -10.61 7.77 2.96
N SER A 710 -10.10 7.05 3.96
CA SER A 710 -8.86 7.39 4.63
C SER A 710 -7.63 6.86 3.90
N ASP A 711 -6.51 7.55 4.05
CA ASP A 711 -5.18 7.14 3.57
C ASP A 711 -4.41 6.35 4.61
N ILE A 712 -4.73 6.58 5.90
CA ILE A 712 -4.13 5.88 7.05
C ILE A 712 -5.25 5.41 7.96
N LEU A 713 -5.20 4.13 8.32
CA LEU A 713 -6.06 3.54 9.34
C LEU A 713 -5.23 3.22 10.58
N LEU A 714 -5.61 3.77 11.73
CA LEU A 714 -5.03 3.44 13.02
C LEU A 714 -5.83 2.28 13.63
N LEU A 715 -5.20 1.10 13.75
CA LEU A 715 -5.87 -0.10 14.27
C LEU A 715 -6.02 -0.06 15.79
N LYS A 716 -5.13 0.68 16.47
CA LYS A 716 -5.31 1.06 17.89
C LYS A 716 -6.16 2.32 17.98
N ASN A 717 -7.03 2.36 18.95
CA ASN A 717 -7.87 3.54 19.22
C ASN A 717 -7.15 4.57 20.10
N ASP A 718 -5.85 4.80 19.83
CA ASP A 718 -5.03 5.80 20.51
C ASP A 718 -4.41 6.80 19.52
N LEU A 719 -4.08 7.98 20.00
CA LEU A 719 -3.42 8.99 19.19
C LEU A 719 -1.88 8.92 19.26
N LYS A 720 -1.30 8.04 20.09
CA LYS A 720 0.13 7.75 20.10
C LYS A 720 0.56 7.08 18.80
N SER A 721 -0.31 6.22 18.24
CA SER A 721 -0.09 5.60 16.93
C SER A 721 0.04 6.64 15.82
N LEU A 722 -0.69 7.76 15.88
CA LEU A 722 -0.57 8.84 14.91
C LEU A 722 0.77 9.58 15.05
N GLN A 723 1.23 9.84 16.28
CA GLN A 723 2.57 10.40 16.50
C GLN A 723 3.64 9.47 15.90
N THR A 724 3.55 8.17 16.16
CA THR A 724 4.47 7.17 15.57
C THR A 724 4.42 7.18 14.04
N ALA A 725 3.23 7.34 13.43
CA ALA A 725 3.10 7.46 11.97
C ALA A 725 3.84 8.68 11.42
N PHE A 726 3.76 9.83 12.10
CA PHE A 726 4.51 11.04 11.73
C PHE A 726 6.02 10.84 11.83
N GLU A 727 6.50 10.36 12.97
CA GLU A 727 7.92 10.12 13.22
C GLU A 727 8.51 9.15 12.19
N LEU A 728 7.80 8.05 11.94
CA LEU A 728 8.20 7.05 10.94
C LEU A 728 8.24 7.65 9.53
N SER A 729 7.24 8.45 9.16
CA SER A 729 7.17 9.09 7.84
C SER A 729 8.30 10.11 7.64
N GLN A 730 8.56 10.96 8.62
CA GLN A 730 9.66 11.93 8.58
C GLN A 730 11.03 11.24 8.51
N PHE A 731 11.23 10.22 9.34
CA PHE A 731 12.48 9.46 9.35
C PHE A 731 12.70 8.72 8.04
N THR A 732 11.68 8.08 7.51
CA THR A 732 11.72 7.38 6.21
C THR A 732 12.07 8.34 5.09
N PHE A 733 11.43 9.51 5.05
CA PHE A 733 11.70 10.52 4.02
C PHE A 733 13.12 11.10 4.13
N LYS A 734 13.65 11.27 5.36
CA LYS A 734 15.05 11.66 5.61
C LYS A 734 16.01 10.60 5.05
N ILE A 735 15.77 9.31 5.33
CA ILE A 735 16.59 8.21 4.79
C ILE A 735 16.54 8.15 3.27
N ILE A 736 15.37 8.33 2.66
CA ILE A 736 15.25 8.40 1.20
C ILE A 736 16.09 9.53 0.63
N LYS A 737 16.03 10.74 1.20
CA LYS A 737 16.86 11.88 0.78
C LYS A 737 18.35 11.60 0.92
N GLN A 738 18.78 10.98 2.03
CA GLN A 738 20.18 10.59 2.25
C GLN A 738 20.64 9.60 1.17
N ASN A 739 19.85 8.58 0.88
CA ASN A 739 20.16 7.57 -0.11
C ASN A 739 20.28 8.17 -1.52
N LEU A 740 19.35 9.07 -1.89
CA LEU A 740 19.38 9.77 -3.17
C LEU A 740 20.61 10.69 -3.27
N ALA A 741 20.92 11.47 -2.22
CA ALA A 741 22.07 12.35 -2.19
C ALA A 741 23.39 11.55 -2.29
N PHE A 742 23.51 10.44 -1.54
CA PHE A 742 24.66 9.55 -1.61
C PHE A 742 24.85 8.97 -3.01
N SER A 743 23.77 8.48 -3.64
CA SER A 743 23.84 7.90 -4.99
C SER A 743 24.25 8.94 -6.04
N LEU A 744 23.72 10.15 -5.97
CA LEU A 744 24.10 11.24 -6.87
C LEU A 744 25.56 11.66 -6.66
N PHE A 745 25.99 11.82 -5.41
CA PHE A 745 27.38 12.17 -5.09
C PHE A 745 28.36 11.09 -5.56
N TYR A 746 28.06 9.83 -5.31
CA TYR A 746 28.86 8.71 -5.76
C TYR A 746 29.06 8.75 -7.30
N ASN A 747 27.97 8.89 -8.07
CA ASN A 747 28.06 8.96 -9.53
C ASN A 747 28.80 10.21 -10.02
N ALA A 748 28.61 11.37 -9.37
CA ALA A 748 29.30 12.59 -9.73
C ALA A 748 30.83 12.51 -9.50
N LEU A 749 31.26 11.73 -8.50
CA LEU A 749 32.68 11.53 -8.23
C LEU A 749 33.29 10.43 -9.11
N SER A 750 32.60 9.32 -9.28
CA SER A 750 33.17 8.12 -9.92
C SER A 750 33.19 8.20 -11.45
N LEU A 751 32.23 8.91 -12.08
CA LEU A 751 32.18 9.09 -13.54
C LEU A 751 33.42 9.81 -14.11
N PRO A 752 33.88 10.97 -13.57
CA PRO A 752 35.10 11.60 -14.03
C PRO A 752 36.35 10.73 -13.85
N LEU A 753 36.44 10.00 -12.72
CA LEU A 753 37.56 9.09 -12.48
C LEU A 753 37.62 7.94 -13.49
N ALA A 754 36.46 7.38 -13.87
CA ALA A 754 36.38 6.37 -14.91
C ALA A 754 36.72 6.94 -16.30
N PHE A 755 36.26 8.15 -16.60
CA PHE A 755 36.57 8.85 -17.87
C PHE A 755 38.08 9.12 -18.01
N LEU A 756 38.75 9.47 -16.94
CA LEU A 756 40.20 9.69 -16.86
C LEU A 756 41.04 8.39 -16.87
N GLY A 757 40.38 7.22 -16.93
CA GLY A 757 41.07 5.92 -16.96
C GLY A 757 41.67 5.46 -15.62
N LEU A 758 41.27 6.10 -14.52
CA LEU A 758 41.75 5.77 -13.17
C LEU A 758 40.99 4.59 -12.54
N ILE A 759 39.93 4.14 -13.17
CA ILE A 759 39.07 3.04 -12.68
C ILE A 759 38.93 1.99 -13.80
N ASN A 760 39.33 0.76 -13.50
CA ASN A 760 39.14 -0.37 -14.40
C ASN A 760 37.69 -0.97 -14.27
N PRO A 761 37.24 -1.78 -15.24
CA PRO A 761 35.88 -2.36 -15.23
C PRO A 761 35.54 -3.17 -13.98
N LEU A 762 36.52 -3.87 -13.40
CA LEU A 762 36.33 -4.66 -12.18
C LEU A 762 36.05 -3.78 -10.97
N ILE A 763 36.89 -2.74 -10.76
CA ILE A 763 36.71 -1.76 -9.68
C ILE A 763 35.37 -1.03 -9.88
N ALA A 764 34.99 -0.71 -11.11
CA ALA A 764 33.71 -0.10 -11.42
C ALA A 764 32.52 -0.97 -10.98
N ALA A 765 32.55 -2.27 -11.29
CA ALA A 765 31.50 -3.21 -10.91
C ALA A 765 31.41 -3.44 -9.39
N LEU A 766 32.55 -3.57 -8.72
CA LEU A 766 32.62 -3.70 -7.26
C LEU A 766 32.07 -2.45 -6.57
N SER A 767 32.52 -1.27 -6.96
CA SER A 767 32.09 0.01 -6.39
C SER A 767 30.58 0.25 -6.56
N MET A 768 30.03 -0.09 -7.75
CA MET A 768 28.61 -0.03 -8.04
C MET A 768 27.79 -0.95 -7.10
N SER A 769 28.24 -2.20 -6.90
CA SER A 769 27.59 -3.15 -6.02
C SER A 769 27.63 -2.69 -4.57
N PHE A 770 28.76 -2.13 -4.13
CA PHE A 770 28.95 -1.60 -2.79
C PHE A 770 28.04 -0.39 -2.51
N SER A 771 27.89 0.51 -3.49
CA SER A 771 26.94 1.63 -3.42
C SER A 771 25.52 1.18 -3.18
N SER A 772 25.06 0.13 -3.88
CA SER A 772 23.71 -0.44 -3.70
C SER A 772 23.52 -1.06 -2.32
N ILE A 773 24.54 -1.75 -1.80
CA ILE A 773 24.51 -2.36 -0.46
C ILE A 773 24.41 -1.24 0.61
N ILE A 774 25.17 -0.17 0.49
CA ILE A 774 25.12 0.97 1.45
C ILE A 774 23.72 1.56 1.50
N VAL A 775 23.06 1.76 0.35
CA VAL A 775 21.68 2.28 0.28
C VAL A 775 20.69 1.35 0.99
N VAL A 776 20.81 0.03 0.79
CA VAL A 776 19.97 -0.95 1.48
C VAL A 776 20.25 -0.96 2.99
N LEU A 777 21.50 -0.95 3.41
CA LEU A 777 21.88 -0.92 4.83
C LEU A 777 21.38 0.37 5.52
N ASN A 778 21.49 1.53 4.85
CA ASN A 778 20.94 2.76 5.38
C ASN A 778 19.41 2.71 5.48
N ALA A 779 18.71 2.10 4.50
CA ALA A 779 17.27 1.89 4.57
C ALA A 779 16.85 0.97 5.73
N LEU A 780 17.66 -0.04 6.08
CA LEU A 780 17.39 -0.92 7.22
C LEU A 780 17.39 -0.19 8.58
N ARG A 781 17.96 1.02 8.69
CA ARG A 781 17.86 1.85 9.89
C ARG A 781 16.42 2.24 10.22
N ILE A 782 15.52 2.25 9.24
CA ILE A 782 14.08 2.48 9.45
C ILE A 782 13.50 1.37 10.34
N LYS A 783 14.05 0.16 10.30
CA LYS A 783 13.58 -0.98 11.09
C LYS A 783 13.89 -0.82 12.59
N LYS A 784 15.00 -0.17 12.93
CA LYS A 784 15.36 0.19 14.32
C LYS A 784 14.45 1.32 14.82
#